data_ea42014cf92731bf6b6c9636e555f129
#
_entry.id   ea42014cf92731bf6b6c9636e555f129
#
_cell.length_a   1.000
_cell.length_b   1.000
_cell.length_c   1.000
_cell.angle_alpha   90.00
_cell.angle_beta   90.00
_cell.angle_gamma   90.00
#
_symmetry.space_group_name_H-M   'P 1'
#
loop_
_entity.id
_entity.type
_entity.pdbx_description
1 polymer ?
#
loop_
_entity_poly.entity_id
_entity_poly.type
_entity_poly.pdbx_seq_one_letter_code
_entity_poly.pdbx_strand_id
1 'polypeptide(L)'
;MKRLLSFCFALVCSSLLLFAQTLPTGGATETTPSKSEYFSWINNTNEGPTAEQTLTNLRFFQWLHDRYGMVLDLYAFDAGAIDGAKIYGSMRSERFKKQFPEGFGPLSEQAALSGTRLGIWCGPDGFGSTDSEAQEREDMMASLVEKYHFGLFKMDAVCGQLRPEQYNRFDRMMKRIRQTDPGFVLLNHRLDLGPGTAHSTTFLLGGEETYIDVHMTNDFTATHHRAKALSRTSPKDLTRLTEDHGVCLSSCLDYWEDDLVLQAFGRELILAPEIYANPWLLRDDEFPTLAFLFNLHRDYRDILVKGLRLPAEKYGHEALSRGNATTRFITLRNLTWNPVTYEIQLDSETGLDKKSKRVKVRQYHPYILDLGYHPYGSKVQVTVEPFRATLVKITTEAERDGIALSGIPYQIINDRTGGTTEVKLLGMPGCTYQMTLERCTQRFSSATIDGKTESALLKGQKVSVTFPGQKPQKDFHRHLTTLQPCQVPNDAESIYYATCFAADNNALEARSLKRSGETRIPEVKAARDAFFNQSLFQGRELWDRYLFDSNPTTAFSISFRFGDSRTNSSSGFFLDLGALTELDEVIMESFDEYSITPLKSEEGQNAYLSADLQHWTPVTFRSGTRMHIPTKAAGAFRYLRLPDCPFRLTEVSGVRNGQSVDRSKWHASNLFRTYGQGGCQATQAWKGQFHLDEALEGSYLCIAVNGEHGAEGAWAGLKVEGKYIGCPDRAPSYKCNPWEFQSGNSEKNYTFYIPITADLIGKDLEAWTLTFNDQQVKPEVWITAYPIPFQQKELHLQRK
;
A
#
# COMPACT_ATOMS: atom_id res chain seq x y z
N MET A 1 15.01 52.04 11.51
CA MET A 1 14.70 50.60 11.66
C MET A 1 13.44 50.16 10.91
N LYS A 2 12.29 50.84 10.94
CA LYS A 2 11.07 50.44 10.24
C LYS A 2 11.16 50.47 8.68
N ARG A 3 12.01 51.32 8.08
CA ARG A 3 12.19 51.33 6.61
C ARG A 3 13.17 50.28 6.08
N LEU A 4 14.07 49.73 6.90
CA LEU A 4 14.95 48.65 6.48
C LEU A 4 14.21 47.28 6.51
N LEU A 5 13.30 47.08 7.45
CA LEU A 5 12.47 45.86 7.50
C LEU A 5 11.48 45.75 6.32
N SER A 6 10.93 46.89 5.85
CA SER A 6 10.07 46.92 4.65
C SER A 6 10.80 46.58 3.37
N PHE A 7 12.11 46.93 3.28
CA PHE A 7 12.91 46.66 2.10
C PHE A 7 13.37 45.17 2.05
N CYS A 8 13.69 44.61 3.20
CA CYS A 8 13.98 43.16 3.30
C CYS A 8 12.75 42.30 3.03
N PHE A 9 11.55 42.71 3.49
CA PHE A 9 10.33 41.98 3.23
C PHE A 9 9.89 42.02 1.76
N ALA A 10 10.13 43.17 1.09
CA ALA A 10 9.87 43.32 -0.35
C ALA A 10 10.88 42.53 -1.21
N LEU A 11 12.15 42.36 -0.77
CA LEU A 11 13.13 41.52 -1.45
C LEU A 11 12.88 40.03 -1.24
N VAL A 12 12.40 39.62 -0.07
CA VAL A 12 12.02 38.22 0.20
C VAL A 12 10.73 37.85 -0.52
N CYS A 13 9.75 38.77 -0.57
CA CYS A 13 8.53 38.54 -1.39
C CYS A 13 8.80 38.59 -2.89
N SER A 14 9.79 39.40 -3.36
CA SER A 14 10.15 39.40 -4.78
C SER A 14 10.98 38.18 -5.19
N SER A 15 11.75 37.60 -4.30
CA SER A 15 12.41 36.30 -4.56
C SER A 15 11.46 35.11 -4.49
N LEU A 16 10.35 35.17 -3.75
CA LEU A 16 9.30 34.18 -3.75
C LEU A 16 8.34 34.29 -4.96
N LEU A 17 8.26 35.47 -5.61
CA LEU A 17 7.46 35.65 -6.83
C LEU A 17 8.25 35.31 -8.11
N LEU A 18 9.56 35.07 -8.03
CA LEU A 18 10.40 34.70 -9.17
C LEU A 18 10.50 33.19 -9.42
N PHE A 19 9.93 32.37 -8.55
CA PHE A 19 9.87 30.91 -8.72
C PHE A 19 8.62 30.39 -9.46
N ALA A 20 7.79 31.27 -10.00
CA ALA A 20 6.74 30.88 -10.96
C ALA A 20 7.27 30.86 -12.42
N GLN A 21 8.58 30.84 -12.65
CA GLN A 21 9.10 30.47 -13.94
C GLN A 21 8.88 28.97 -14.13
N THR A 22 8.13 28.61 -15.17
CA THR A 22 8.05 27.24 -15.67
C THR A 22 9.47 26.69 -15.80
N LEU A 23 9.82 25.71 -14.97
CA LEU A 23 11.12 25.05 -15.04
C LEU A 23 11.29 24.47 -16.45
N PRO A 24 12.45 24.63 -17.08
CA PRO A 24 12.69 24.04 -18.38
C PRO A 24 12.62 22.50 -18.23
N THR A 25 11.83 21.86 -19.07
CA THR A 25 11.64 20.40 -19.05
C THR A 25 12.27 19.78 -20.29
N GLY A 26 13.17 18.83 -20.08
CA GLY A 26 13.73 17.99 -21.14
C GLY A 26 12.89 16.75 -21.38
N GLY A 27 12.65 16.41 -22.64
CA GLY A 27 11.98 15.15 -23.02
C GLY A 27 10.46 15.11 -22.80
N ALA A 28 9.84 16.16 -22.29
CA ALA A 28 8.40 16.27 -22.12
C ALA A 28 7.94 17.73 -22.20
N THR A 29 6.64 17.91 -22.41
CA THR A 29 5.94 19.20 -22.40
C THR A 29 4.67 19.06 -21.55
N GLU A 30 3.96 20.16 -21.32
CA GLU A 30 2.65 20.16 -20.64
C GLU A 30 1.60 19.24 -21.29
N THR A 31 1.78 18.85 -22.54
CA THR A 31 0.87 18.01 -23.30
C THR A 31 1.41 16.60 -23.56
N THR A 32 2.61 16.28 -23.08
CA THR A 32 3.19 14.93 -23.25
C THR A 32 2.38 13.92 -22.44
N PRO A 33 1.91 12.80 -23.06
CA PRO A 33 1.23 11.76 -22.33
C PRO A 33 2.11 11.14 -21.26
N SER A 34 1.50 10.76 -20.14
CA SER A 34 2.21 10.09 -19.06
C SER A 34 2.70 8.70 -19.46
N LYS A 35 3.76 8.25 -18.79
CA LYS A 35 4.34 6.91 -18.90
C LYS A 35 4.08 6.14 -17.62
N SER A 36 3.63 4.90 -17.73
CA SER A 36 3.46 4.02 -16.58
C SER A 36 4.80 3.52 -16.09
N GLU A 37 4.97 3.44 -14.78
CA GLU A 37 6.22 3.03 -14.15
C GLU A 37 6.02 2.05 -13.01
N TYR A 38 6.94 1.10 -12.92
CA TYR A 38 7.27 0.37 -11.71
C TYR A 38 8.66 0.80 -11.26
N PHE A 39 8.75 1.24 -10.01
CA PHE A 39 10.01 1.60 -9.39
C PHE A 39 10.30 0.68 -8.20
N SER A 40 11.48 0.06 -8.17
CA SER A 40 11.77 -1.04 -7.25
C SER A 40 12.06 -0.59 -5.82
N TRP A 41 11.77 0.65 -5.48
CA TRP A 41 11.96 1.14 -4.13
C TRP A 41 11.13 0.36 -3.11
N ILE A 42 11.71 0.15 -1.93
CA ILE A 42 11.14 -0.61 -0.80
C ILE A 42 10.93 -2.12 -1.08
N ASN A 43 11.51 -2.66 -2.13
CA ASN A 43 11.39 -4.09 -2.43
C ASN A 43 12.69 -4.89 -2.24
N ASN A 44 13.58 -4.49 -1.36
CA ASN A 44 14.92 -5.05 -1.14
C ASN A 44 15.94 -4.77 -2.26
N THR A 45 15.55 -4.27 -3.42
CA THR A 45 16.49 -4.03 -4.51
C THR A 45 17.28 -2.74 -4.33
N ASN A 46 16.85 -1.86 -3.46
CA ASN A 46 17.57 -0.64 -3.10
C ASN A 46 18.93 -0.89 -2.41
N GLU A 47 19.24 -2.10 -2.04
CA GLU A 47 20.50 -2.49 -1.40
C GLU A 47 21.31 -3.48 -2.23
N GLY A 48 20.83 -3.86 -3.40
CA GLY A 48 21.55 -4.73 -4.30
C GLY A 48 20.66 -5.64 -5.17
N PRO A 49 20.01 -5.13 -6.24
CA PRO A 49 19.28 -6.00 -7.16
C PRO A 49 20.20 -7.02 -7.82
N THR A 50 19.64 -8.18 -8.14
CA THR A 50 20.32 -9.20 -8.94
C THR A 50 19.62 -9.42 -10.27
N ALA A 51 20.34 -9.92 -11.25
CA ALA A 51 19.77 -10.27 -12.56
C ALA A 51 18.63 -11.30 -12.42
N GLU A 52 18.83 -12.31 -11.57
CA GLU A 52 17.84 -13.37 -11.35
C GLU A 52 16.51 -12.82 -10.78
N GLN A 53 16.60 -12.01 -9.73
CA GLN A 53 15.43 -11.38 -9.15
C GLN A 53 14.72 -10.47 -10.15
N THR A 54 15.49 -9.63 -10.85
CA THR A 54 14.93 -8.69 -11.82
C THR A 54 14.23 -9.43 -12.97
N LEU A 55 14.84 -10.51 -13.50
CA LEU A 55 14.20 -11.35 -14.51
C LEU A 55 12.87 -11.95 -14.00
N THR A 56 12.84 -12.39 -12.75
CA THR A 56 11.62 -12.91 -12.13
C THR A 56 10.53 -11.84 -12.06
N ASN A 57 10.89 -10.63 -11.65
CA ASN A 57 9.96 -9.50 -11.60
C ASN A 57 9.47 -9.08 -13.00
N LEU A 58 10.37 -9.05 -13.98
CA LEU A 58 10.00 -8.76 -15.38
C LEU A 58 9.05 -9.80 -15.96
N ARG A 59 9.23 -11.09 -15.63
CA ARG A 59 8.29 -12.17 -16.03
C ARG A 59 6.92 -12.00 -15.39
N PHE A 60 6.85 -11.51 -14.14
CA PHE A 60 5.58 -11.15 -13.51
C PHE A 60 4.86 -10.04 -14.29
N PHE A 61 5.56 -8.97 -14.71
CA PHE A 61 4.96 -7.92 -15.54
C PHE A 61 4.61 -8.41 -16.96
N GLN A 62 5.42 -9.28 -17.53
CA GLN A 62 5.07 -9.95 -18.80
C GLN A 62 3.78 -10.77 -18.65
N TRP A 63 3.62 -11.53 -17.56
CA TRP A 63 2.38 -12.26 -17.30
C TRP A 63 1.17 -11.30 -17.22
N LEU A 64 1.28 -10.15 -16.56
CA LEU A 64 0.21 -9.14 -16.55
C LEU A 64 -0.11 -8.62 -17.96
N HIS A 65 0.94 -8.42 -18.77
CA HIS A 65 0.78 -8.04 -20.19
C HIS A 65 0.05 -9.12 -20.97
N ASP A 66 0.52 -10.36 -20.93
CA ASP A 66 -0.02 -11.46 -21.72
C ASP A 66 -1.44 -11.83 -21.30
N ARG A 67 -1.73 -11.76 -19.99
CA ARG A 67 -3.04 -12.13 -19.45
C ARG A 67 -4.09 -11.02 -19.58
N TYR A 68 -3.70 -9.76 -19.38
CA TYR A 68 -4.65 -8.63 -19.27
C TYR A 68 -4.37 -7.48 -20.24
N GLY A 69 -3.36 -7.56 -21.08
CA GLY A 69 -2.95 -6.49 -21.97
C GLY A 69 -2.38 -5.26 -21.24
N MET A 70 -1.96 -5.41 -19.98
CA MET A 70 -1.34 -4.33 -19.24
C MET A 70 0.04 -3.99 -19.82
N VAL A 71 0.29 -2.73 -20.11
CA VAL A 71 1.60 -2.27 -20.58
C VAL A 71 2.25 -1.40 -19.51
N LEU A 72 3.43 -1.83 -19.08
CA LEU A 72 4.34 -1.05 -18.24
C LEU A 72 5.36 -0.36 -19.14
N ASP A 73 5.39 0.97 -19.17
CA ASP A 73 6.34 1.69 -20.04
C ASP A 73 7.76 1.62 -19.46
N LEU A 74 7.92 1.68 -18.13
CA LEU A 74 9.21 1.72 -17.45
C LEU A 74 9.27 0.74 -16.27
N TYR A 75 10.36 -0.02 -16.19
CA TYR A 75 10.80 -0.77 -15.01
C TYR A 75 12.09 -0.15 -14.51
N ALA A 76 12.04 0.61 -13.42
CA ALA A 76 13.19 1.33 -12.90
C ALA A 76 13.78 0.67 -11.65
N PHE A 77 15.10 0.54 -11.64
CA PHE A 77 15.85 0.11 -10.47
C PHE A 77 15.99 1.27 -9.48
N ASP A 78 15.85 0.98 -8.22
CA ASP A 78 16.34 1.82 -7.15
C ASP A 78 17.85 1.65 -6.94
N ALA A 79 18.40 2.24 -5.87
CA ALA A 79 19.81 2.18 -5.51
C ALA A 79 20.34 0.75 -5.50
N GLY A 80 21.62 0.60 -5.76
CA GLY A 80 22.31 -0.67 -5.63
C GLY A 80 22.60 -1.41 -6.93
N ALA A 81 22.12 -0.94 -8.09
CA ALA A 81 22.46 -1.52 -9.38
C ALA A 81 23.87 -1.08 -9.86
N ILE A 82 24.05 0.22 -10.14
CA ILE A 82 25.35 0.78 -10.53
C ILE A 82 25.96 1.70 -9.48
N ASP A 83 25.25 1.97 -8.39
CA ASP A 83 25.69 2.89 -7.36
C ASP A 83 25.92 2.18 -6.03
N GLY A 84 26.83 2.72 -5.23
CA GLY A 84 27.03 2.38 -3.84
C GLY A 84 26.94 3.65 -3.00
N ALA A 85 26.76 3.50 -1.71
CA ALA A 85 26.47 4.58 -0.76
C ALA A 85 27.49 5.74 -0.73
N LYS A 86 28.65 5.61 -1.37
CA LYS A 86 29.69 6.67 -1.44
C LYS A 86 30.51 6.66 -2.71
N ILE A 87 30.31 5.70 -3.58
CA ILE A 87 31.09 5.53 -4.81
C ILE A 87 30.09 5.23 -5.89
N TYR A 88 29.98 6.10 -6.88
CA TYR A 88 29.18 5.82 -8.06
C TYR A 88 29.74 4.57 -8.70
N GLY A 89 28.94 3.56 -8.69
CA GLY A 89 29.30 2.28 -9.21
C GLY A 89 29.64 2.42 -10.68
N SER A 90 30.41 1.47 -11.13
CA SER A 90 30.69 1.24 -12.53
C SER A 90 30.16 -0.13 -12.90
N MET A 91 29.70 -0.29 -14.11
CA MET A 91 29.41 -1.64 -14.67
C MET A 91 30.65 -2.54 -14.70
N ARG A 92 31.84 -2.01 -14.42
CA ARG A 92 33.10 -2.75 -14.25
C ARG A 92 33.38 -3.20 -12.82
N SER A 93 32.62 -2.73 -11.82
CA SER A 93 32.81 -3.08 -10.41
C SER A 93 32.57 -4.58 -10.20
N GLU A 94 33.32 -5.19 -9.26
CA GLU A 94 33.12 -6.58 -8.89
C GLU A 94 31.71 -6.84 -8.36
N ARG A 95 31.11 -5.84 -7.66
CA ARG A 95 29.73 -5.91 -7.21
C ARG A 95 28.77 -6.03 -8.39
N PHE A 96 28.90 -5.15 -9.39
CA PHE A 96 28.04 -5.19 -10.58
C PHE A 96 28.17 -6.52 -11.31
N LYS A 97 29.40 -6.99 -11.56
CA LYS A 97 29.64 -8.27 -12.23
C LYS A 97 29.06 -9.47 -11.49
N LYS A 98 29.04 -9.43 -10.16
CA LYS A 98 28.41 -10.45 -9.33
C LYS A 98 26.87 -10.39 -9.42
N GLN A 99 26.29 -9.18 -9.39
CA GLN A 99 24.84 -8.97 -9.44
C GLN A 99 24.26 -9.19 -10.85
N PHE A 100 24.99 -8.74 -11.87
CA PHE A 100 24.62 -8.78 -13.29
C PHE A 100 25.75 -9.40 -14.13
N PRO A 101 25.98 -10.71 -14.05
CA PRO A 101 27.14 -11.35 -14.70
C PRO A 101 27.13 -11.19 -16.22
N GLU A 102 25.97 -11.09 -16.84
CA GLU A 102 25.78 -10.85 -18.27
C GLU A 102 25.43 -9.38 -18.61
N GLY A 103 25.56 -8.48 -17.62
CA GLY A 103 25.16 -7.08 -17.75
C GLY A 103 23.61 -6.92 -17.83
N PHE A 104 23.16 -5.81 -18.45
CA PHE A 104 21.74 -5.50 -18.60
C PHE A 104 21.09 -6.08 -19.88
N GLY A 105 21.88 -6.74 -20.76
CA GLY A 105 21.36 -7.29 -22.02
C GLY A 105 20.13 -8.18 -21.83
N PRO A 106 20.25 -9.31 -21.09
CA PRO A 106 19.12 -10.22 -20.87
C PRO A 106 17.90 -9.55 -20.23
N LEU A 107 18.12 -8.57 -19.37
CA LEU A 107 17.02 -7.83 -18.70
C LEU A 107 16.29 -6.91 -19.67
N SER A 108 17.05 -6.21 -20.51
CA SER A 108 16.47 -5.33 -21.55
C SER A 108 15.70 -6.14 -22.60
N GLU A 109 16.21 -7.29 -23.01
CA GLU A 109 15.52 -8.21 -23.92
C GLU A 109 14.22 -8.75 -23.31
N GLN A 110 14.26 -9.18 -22.04
CA GLN A 110 13.07 -9.64 -21.33
C GLN A 110 12.02 -8.53 -21.17
N ALA A 111 12.43 -7.30 -20.80
CA ALA A 111 11.54 -6.16 -20.67
C ALA A 111 10.86 -5.79 -21.99
N ALA A 112 11.61 -5.87 -23.09
CA ALA A 112 11.11 -5.54 -24.43
C ALA A 112 9.97 -6.47 -24.90
N LEU A 113 9.84 -7.70 -24.36
CA LEU A 113 8.76 -8.62 -24.70
C LEU A 113 7.37 -8.06 -24.36
N SER A 114 7.26 -7.24 -23.33
CA SER A 114 6.04 -6.55 -22.93
C SER A 114 6.00 -5.06 -23.29
N GLY A 115 6.97 -4.59 -24.11
CA GLY A 115 7.09 -3.18 -24.48
C GLY A 115 7.63 -2.29 -23.37
N THR A 116 8.24 -2.88 -22.34
CA THR A 116 8.82 -2.20 -21.18
C THR A 116 10.27 -1.81 -21.46
N ARG A 117 10.67 -0.64 -20.99
CA ARG A 117 12.06 -0.17 -20.97
C ARG A 117 12.60 -0.12 -19.55
N LEU A 118 13.90 -0.31 -19.40
CA LEU A 118 14.54 -0.19 -18.09
C LEU A 118 14.75 1.27 -17.70
N GLY A 119 14.77 1.55 -16.40
CA GLY A 119 15.19 2.80 -15.79
C GLY A 119 16.19 2.53 -14.67
N ILE A 120 16.90 3.56 -14.19
CA ILE A 120 17.89 3.38 -13.13
C ILE A 120 18.02 4.62 -12.24
N TRP A 121 18.13 4.36 -10.94
CA TRP A 121 18.51 5.34 -9.96
C TRP A 121 20.03 5.50 -9.92
N CYS A 122 20.52 6.72 -9.89
CA CYS A 122 21.95 7.02 -9.85
C CYS A 122 22.25 8.43 -9.33
N GLY A 123 23.52 8.69 -9.05
CA GLY A 123 24.00 10.02 -8.77
C GLY A 123 24.32 10.82 -10.05
N PRO A 124 24.31 12.15 -9.95
CA PRO A 124 24.56 13.03 -11.11
C PRO A 124 26.04 13.12 -11.51
N ASP A 125 26.95 12.88 -10.56
CA ASP A 125 28.41 12.93 -10.76
C ASP A 125 28.95 11.53 -11.15
N GLY A 126 30.18 11.24 -10.85
CA GLY A 126 30.86 10.00 -11.22
C GLY A 126 31.91 10.22 -12.30
N PHE A 127 32.17 11.48 -12.67
CA PHE A 127 33.13 11.85 -13.73
C PHE A 127 34.61 11.69 -13.31
N GLY A 128 34.86 11.26 -12.06
CA GLY A 128 36.24 11.08 -11.59
C GLY A 128 37.03 12.40 -11.47
N SER A 129 38.35 12.25 -11.53
CA SER A 129 39.31 13.36 -11.40
C SER A 129 40.11 13.63 -12.70
N THR A 130 40.01 12.73 -13.67
CA THR A 130 40.74 12.80 -14.94
C THR A 130 39.79 12.84 -16.13
N ASP A 131 40.29 13.31 -17.28
CA ASP A 131 39.51 13.32 -18.52
C ASP A 131 39.11 11.91 -18.98
N SER A 132 39.97 10.92 -18.74
CA SER A 132 39.67 9.52 -19.07
C SER A 132 38.53 8.94 -18.23
N GLU A 133 38.51 9.18 -16.92
CA GLU A 133 37.44 8.76 -16.06
C GLU A 133 36.10 9.43 -16.41
N ALA A 134 36.17 10.71 -16.73
CA ALA A 134 35.01 11.46 -17.16
C ALA A 134 34.42 10.93 -18.46
N GLN A 135 35.27 10.66 -19.45
CA GLN A 135 34.84 10.07 -20.73
C GLN A 135 34.23 8.67 -20.52
N GLU A 136 34.82 7.87 -19.64
CA GLU A 136 34.30 6.55 -19.28
C GLU A 136 32.89 6.65 -18.67
N ARG A 137 32.66 7.65 -17.79
CA ARG A 137 31.30 7.90 -17.23
C ARG A 137 30.32 8.33 -18.31
N GLU A 138 30.69 9.27 -19.17
CA GLU A 138 29.86 9.71 -20.28
C GLU A 138 29.47 8.53 -21.19
N ASP A 139 30.45 7.68 -21.54
CA ASP A 139 30.23 6.51 -22.42
C ASP A 139 29.38 5.42 -21.74
N MET A 140 29.60 5.18 -20.46
CA MET A 140 28.82 4.22 -19.68
C MET A 140 27.34 4.64 -19.62
N MET A 141 27.06 5.90 -19.23
CA MET A 141 25.69 6.39 -19.10
C MET A 141 24.98 6.44 -20.46
N ALA A 142 25.67 6.91 -21.51
CA ALA A 142 25.11 6.90 -22.86
C ALA A 142 24.83 5.46 -23.35
N SER A 143 25.69 4.49 -23.04
CA SER A 143 25.51 3.09 -23.44
C SER A 143 24.27 2.45 -22.82
N LEU A 144 23.80 2.90 -21.64
CA LEU A 144 22.54 2.43 -21.07
C LEU A 144 21.36 2.73 -22.00
N VAL A 145 21.38 3.89 -22.66
CA VAL A 145 20.33 4.29 -23.59
C VAL A 145 20.56 3.73 -25.00
N GLU A 146 21.79 3.86 -25.52
CA GLU A 146 22.15 3.48 -26.89
C GLU A 146 22.10 1.96 -27.11
N LYS A 147 22.57 1.18 -26.10
CA LYS A 147 22.71 -0.27 -26.23
C LYS A 147 21.59 -1.03 -25.51
N TYR A 148 21.20 -0.60 -24.32
CA TYR A 148 20.25 -1.32 -23.49
C TYR A 148 18.86 -0.66 -23.46
N HIS A 149 18.65 0.42 -24.22
CA HIS A 149 17.38 1.10 -24.42
C HIS A 149 16.71 1.59 -23.13
N PHE A 150 17.53 2.00 -22.14
CA PHE A 150 16.98 2.59 -20.92
C PHE A 150 16.15 3.82 -21.26
N GLY A 151 15.03 4.02 -20.54
CA GLY A 151 14.08 5.11 -20.77
C GLY A 151 14.08 6.17 -19.69
N LEU A 152 14.76 5.91 -18.56
CA LEU A 152 14.74 6.79 -17.41
C LEU A 152 16.04 6.74 -16.62
N PHE A 153 16.49 7.91 -16.15
CA PHE A 153 17.42 8.07 -15.03
C PHE A 153 16.72 8.84 -13.91
N LYS A 154 16.72 8.30 -12.71
CA LYS A 154 16.41 9.01 -11.47
C LYS A 154 17.73 9.40 -10.83
N MET A 155 18.08 10.69 -10.90
CA MET A 155 19.28 11.22 -10.30
C MET A 155 18.97 11.90 -8.97
N ASP A 156 19.62 11.43 -7.89
CA ASP A 156 19.27 11.79 -6.52
C ASP A 156 20.41 12.47 -5.75
N ALA A 157 20.05 13.52 -5.02
CA ALA A 157 20.95 14.27 -4.14
C ALA A 157 21.51 13.43 -2.97
N VAL A 158 20.87 12.29 -2.64
CA VAL A 158 21.40 11.34 -1.65
C VAL A 158 22.79 10.82 -2.05
N CYS A 159 23.08 10.74 -3.34
CA CYS A 159 24.40 10.40 -3.88
C CYS A 159 25.39 11.58 -3.88
N GLY A 160 24.99 12.74 -3.41
CA GLY A 160 25.73 14.00 -3.51
C GLY A 160 25.32 14.86 -4.71
N GLN A 161 25.71 16.13 -4.67
CA GLN A 161 25.46 17.08 -5.74
C GLN A 161 26.46 16.90 -6.89
N LEU A 162 26.09 17.33 -8.08
CA LEU A 162 27.01 17.45 -9.21
C LEU A 162 28.06 18.56 -8.93
N ARG A 163 29.34 18.24 -9.07
CA ARG A 163 30.38 19.22 -8.89
C ARG A 163 30.31 20.28 -10.01
N PRO A 164 30.45 21.59 -9.69
CA PRO A 164 30.33 22.67 -10.69
C PRO A 164 31.29 22.52 -11.89
N GLU A 165 32.49 22.01 -11.67
CA GLU A 165 33.46 21.77 -12.73
C GLU A 165 33.03 20.67 -13.71
N GLN A 166 32.04 19.86 -13.34
CA GLN A 166 31.48 18.77 -14.17
C GLN A 166 30.20 19.17 -14.94
N TYR A 167 29.65 20.37 -14.70
CA TYR A 167 28.41 20.81 -15.34
C TYR A 167 28.42 20.69 -16.88
N ASN A 168 29.51 21.10 -17.51
CA ASN A 168 29.62 21.02 -18.97
C ASN A 168 29.70 19.56 -19.48
N ARG A 169 30.27 18.66 -18.71
CA ARG A 169 30.35 17.22 -19.05
C ARG A 169 29.00 16.58 -18.91
N PHE A 170 28.32 16.87 -17.83
CA PHE A 170 26.93 16.40 -17.61
C PHE A 170 26.00 16.86 -18.74
N ASP A 171 26.06 18.14 -19.10
CA ASP A 171 25.27 18.70 -20.20
C ASP A 171 25.58 18.03 -21.55
N ARG A 172 26.86 17.77 -21.86
CA ARG A 172 27.26 17.00 -23.04
C ARG A 172 26.72 15.58 -23.06
N MET A 173 26.86 14.88 -21.93
CA MET A 173 26.32 13.53 -21.73
C MET A 173 24.82 13.48 -22.00
N MET A 174 24.08 14.40 -21.39
CA MET A 174 22.64 14.47 -21.57
C MET A 174 22.21 14.88 -22.99
N LYS A 175 22.95 15.75 -23.67
CA LYS A 175 22.73 16.06 -25.08
C LYS A 175 22.88 14.82 -25.98
N ARG A 176 23.91 14.01 -25.75
CA ARG A 176 24.10 12.74 -26.46
C ARG A 176 22.95 11.78 -26.22
N ILE A 177 22.51 11.65 -24.98
CA ILE A 177 21.35 10.81 -24.62
C ILE A 177 20.07 11.32 -25.31
N ARG A 178 19.82 12.64 -25.30
CA ARG A 178 18.67 13.25 -25.96
C ARG A 178 18.70 13.12 -27.49
N GLN A 179 19.87 13.02 -28.09
CA GLN A 179 19.99 12.75 -29.54
C GLN A 179 19.53 11.32 -29.87
N THR A 180 19.83 10.37 -28.99
CA THR A 180 19.42 8.96 -29.14
C THR A 180 17.93 8.76 -28.81
N ASP A 181 17.47 9.37 -27.71
CA ASP A 181 16.07 9.32 -27.26
C ASP A 181 15.59 10.72 -26.83
N PRO A 182 14.93 11.48 -27.71
CA PRO A 182 14.35 12.78 -27.34
C PRO A 182 13.32 12.71 -26.21
N GLY A 183 12.63 11.57 -26.05
CA GLY A 183 11.63 11.33 -25.02
C GLY A 183 12.17 10.70 -23.75
N PHE A 184 13.49 10.61 -23.57
CA PHE A 184 14.13 10.09 -22.39
C PHE A 184 13.72 10.86 -21.12
N VAL A 185 13.45 10.17 -20.01
CA VAL A 185 13.06 10.79 -18.74
C VAL A 185 14.28 10.98 -17.85
N LEU A 186 14.54 12.22 -17.45
CA LEU A 186 15.48 12.55 -16.38
C LEU A 186 14.70 13.07 -15.19
N LEU A 187 14.54 12.24 -14.16
CA LEU A 187 13.98 12.66 -12.89
C LEU A 187 15.09 13.31 -12.06
N ASN A 188 14.92 14.60 -11.79
CA ASN A 188 15.84 15.38 -10.95
C ASN A 188 15.34 15.39 -9.50
N HIS A 189 16.02 14.64 -8.64
CA HIS A 189 15.68 14.53 -7.25
C HIS A 189 16.56 15.46 -6.41
N ARG A 190 16.17 16.73 -6.31
CA ARG A 190 16.82 17.78 -5.48
C ARG A 190 18.26 18.16 -5.88
N LEU A 191 18.56 18.17 -7.18
CA LEU A 191 19.90 18.45 -7.67
C LEU A 191 20.02 19.81 -8.35
N ASP A 192 21.15 20.48 -8.14
CA ASP A 192 21.66 21.53 -9.03
C ASP A 192 22.51 20.86 -10.10
N LEU A 193 22.07 20.96 -11.35
CA LEU A 193 22.74 20.40 -12.52
C LEU A 193 23.36 21.47 -13.41
N GLY A 194 23.39 22.72 -12.95
CA GLY A 194 23.85 23.86 -13.77
C GLY A 194 23.10 23.93 -15.10
N PRO A 195 23.82 24.10 -16.25
CA PRO A 195 23.19 24.07 -17.58
C PRO A 195 22.45 22.80 -17.90
N GLY A 196 22.82 21.67 -17.27
CA GLY A 196 22.19 20.38 -17.43
C GLY A 196 20.79 20.32 -16.86
N THR A 197 20.38 21.27 -16.03
CA THR A 197 19.00 21.34 -15.49
C THR A 197 17.96 21.42 -16.61
N ALA A 198 18.28 21.97 -17.75
CA ALA A 198 17.41 22.02 -18.93
C ALA A 198 17.06 20.63 -19.49
N HIS A 199 17.78 19.57 -19.12
CA HIS A 199 17.48 18.19 -19.52
C HIS A 199 16.52 17.48 -18.56
N SER A 200 16.27 18.04 -17.36
CA SER A 200 15.37 17.44 -16.38
C SER A 200 13.93 17.39 -16.91
N THR A 201 13.27 16.25 -16.72
CA THR A 201 11.88 16.02 -17.14
C THR A 201 10.93 16.24 -15.99
N THR A 202 11.25 15.69 -14.82
CA THR A 202 10.48 15.86 -13.59
C THR A 202 11.39 16.31 -12.46
N PHE A 203 10.81 16.93 -11.43
CA PHE A 203 11.54 17.47 -10.31
C PHE A 203 10.85 17.12 -9.01
N LEU A 204 11.60 16.72 -8.00
CA LEU A 204 11.15 16.77 -6.63
C LEU A 204 11.60 18.12 -6.04
N LEU A 205 10.66 19.02 -5.89
CA LEU A 205 10.90 20.38 -5.43
C LEU A 205 10.56 20.52 -3.94
N GLY A 206 11.41 21.20 -3.21
CA GLY A 206 11.20 21.49 -1.80
C GLY A 206 11.86 20.50 -0.86
N GLY A 207 11.65 20.70 0.43
CA GLY A 207 12.26 19.88 1.48
C GLY A 207 11.46 18.65 1.89
N GLU A 208 10.23 18.54 1.42
CA GLU A 208 9.32 17.45 1.77
C GLU A 208 9.08 16.54 0.57
N GLU A 209 9.23 15.26 0.77
CA GLU A 209 8.83 14.26 -0.20
C GLU A 209 7.32 14.11 -0.14
N THR A 210 6.70 14.11 -1.32
CA THR A 210 5.24 14.07 -1.45
C THR A 210 4.76 12.76 -2.04
N TYR A 211 5.49 11.70 -1.83
CA TYR A 211 5.08 10.34 -2.22
C TYR A 211 3.76 9.97 -1.56
N ILE A 212 2.88 9.37 -2.32
CA ILE A 212 1.55 9.00 -1.82
C ILE A 212 1.64 7.96 -0.70
N ASP A 213 2.64 7.11 -0.73
CA ASP A 213 2.74 5.93 0.10
C ASP A 213 3.87 5.93 1.13
N VAL A 214 4.96 6.67 0.89
CA VAL A 214 6.13 6.64 1.78
C VAL A 214 5.79 7.10 3.18
N HIS A 215 4.88 8.05 3.29
CA HIS A 215 4.35 8.51 4.56
C HIS A 215 3.22 7.64 5.12
N MET A 216 2.84 6.58 4.40
CA MET A 216 1.74 5.70 4.74
C MET A 216 2.19 4.28 5.08
N THR A 217 3.40 4.13 5.53
CA THR A 217 3.92 2.88 6.01
C THR A 217 3.20 2.45 7.30
N ASN A 218 3.85 1.85 8.22
CA ASN A 218 3.23 1.24 9.40
C ASN A 218 2.20 2.08 10.15
N ASP A 219 2.38 3.40 10.20
CA ASP A 219 1.48 4.29 10.94
C ASP A 219 0.15 4.55 10.22
N PHE A 220 0.09 4.33 8.90
CA PHE A 220 -1.05 4.66 8.06
C PHE A 220 -1.61 3.48 7.26
N THR A 221 -1.36 2.26 7.71
CA THR A 221 -1.92 1.07 7.05
C THR A 221 -3.43 0.95 7.20
N ALA A 222 -3.99 1.53 8.26
CA ALA A 222 -5.43 1.59 8.45
C ALA A 222 -6.09 2.51 7.42
N THR A 223 -7.16 2.06 6.80
CA THR A 223 -7.83 2.70 5.68
C THR A 223 -8.11 4.19 5.89
N HIS A 224 -8.71 4.57 7.01
CA HIS A 224 -9.07 5.98 7.24
C HIS A 224 -7.85 6.85 7.56
N HIS A 225 -6.80 6.31 8.15
CA HIS A 225 -5.54 7.04 8.35
C HIS A 225 -4.87 7.33 7.01
N ARG A 226 -4.83 6.34 6.11
CA ARG A 226 -4.26 6.50 4.78
C ARG A 226 -5.01 7.53 3.95
N ALA A 227 -6.33 7.51 3.97
CA ALA A 227 -7.15 8.50 3.28
C ALA A 227 -6.86 9.94 3.76
N LYS A 228 -6.64 10.14 5.06
CA LYS A 228 -6.24 11.43 5.63
C LYS A 228 -4.79 11.80 5.30
N ALA A 229 -3.89 10.84 5.28
CA ALA A 229 -2.49 11.07 4.91
C ALA A 229 -2.37 11.54 3.46
N LEU A 230 -3.07 10.90 2.52
CA LEU A 230 -3.15 11.32 1.12
C LEU A 230 -3.57 12.77 0.96
N SER A 231 -4.48 13.26 1.82
CA SER A 231 -4.92 14.65 1.74
C SER A 231 -3.84 15.64 2.21
N ARG A 232 -2.91 15.22 3.05
CA ARG A 232 -1.78 16.06 3.49
C ARG A 232 -0.67 16.16 2.45
N THR A 233 -0.48 15.11 1.67
CA THR A 233 0.58 15.03 0.65
C THR A 233 0.13 15.53 -0.72
N SER A 234 -1.06 16.08 -0.84
CA SER A 234 -1.59 16.59 -2.10
C SER A 234 -0.84 17.85 -2.55
N PRO A 235 -0.35 17.93 -3.79
CA PRO A 235 0.32 19.12 -4.29
C PRO A 235 -0.59 20.34 -4.23
N LYS A 236 -0.04 21.49 -3.86
CA LYS A 236 -0.78 22.75 -3.82
C LYS A 236 -1.17 23.22 -5.20
N ASP A 237 -0.31 22.95 -6.18
CA ASP A 237 -0.48 23.34 -7.57
C ASP A 237 -0.68 22.13 -8.48
N LEU A 238 -1.45 22.28 -9.53
CA LEU A 238 -1.62 21.29 -10.59
C LEU A 238 -0.56 21.48 -11.68
N THR A 239 0.66 21.81 -11.27
CA THR A 239 1.77 21.99 -12.20
C THR A 239 2.29 20.64 -12.63
N ARG A 240 2.21 20.39 -13.94
CA ARG A 240 2.73 19.15 -14.52
C ARG A 240 4.26 19.10 -14.40
N LEU A 241 4.82 17.90 -14.32
CA LEU A 241 6.27 17.65 -14.32
C LEU A 241 7.02 18.06 -13.04
N THR A 242 6.33 18.26 -11.94
CA THR A 242 7.00 18.77 -10.74
C THR A 242 7.52 17.70 -9.82
N GLU A 243 6.88 16.54 -9.74
CA GLU A 243 7.16 15.58 -8.68
C GLU A 243 7.03 14.13 -9.15
N ASP A 244 7.56 13.22 -8.35
CA ASP A 244 7.53 11.79 -8.40
C ASP A 244 6.57 11.29 -7.28
N HIS A 245 5.61 10.45 -7.59
CA HIS A 245 4.54 10.05 -6.69
C HIS A 245 4.06 8.62 -6.92
N GLY A 246 4.86 7.64 -6.55
CA GLY A 246 4.45 6.25 -6.69
C GLY A 246 3.48 5.78 -5.59
N VAL A 247 2.79 4.70 -5.84
CA VAL A 247 1.93 3.99 -4.89
C VAL A 247 2.57 2.68 -4.47
N CYS A 248 2.84 2.53 -3.18
CA CYS A 248 3.49 1.36 -2.62
C CYS A 248 2.48 0.24 -2.33
N LEU A 249 2.35 -0.71 -3.22
CA LEU A 249 1.34 -1.77 -3.12
C LEU A 249 1.57 -2.72 -1.94
N SER A 250 2.80 -2.87 -1.44
CA SER A 250 3.07 -3.69 -0.26
C SER A 250 2.74 -3.00 1.07
N SER A 251 2.60 -1.69 1.09
CA SER A 251 2.19 -0.92 2.27
C SER A 251 0.68 -0.75 2.37
N CYS A 252 -0.02 -0.83 1.24
CA CYS A 252 -1.45 -0.64 1.13
C CYS A 252 -2.19 -1.95 1.35
N LEU A 253 -2.55 -2.26 2.59
CA LEU A 253 -3.24 -3.51 2.90
C LEU A 253 -4.65 -3.58 2.29
N ASP A 254 -5.38 -2.45 2.29
CA ASP A 254 -6.73 -2.36 1.71
C ASP A 254 -6.90 -1.04 0.98
N TYR A 255 -7.79 -1.03 -0.02
CA TYR A 255 -8.10 0.14 -0.84
C TYR A 255 -6.88 0.76 -1.55
N TRP A 256 -5.83 -0.05 -1.84
CA TRP A 256 -4.67 0.37 -2.61
C TRP A 256 -5.07 0.93 -3.98
N GLU A 257 -6.15 0.42 -4.53
CA GLU A 257 -6.73 0.87 -5.79
C GLU A 257 -7.24 2.31 -5.73
N ASP A 258 -7.70 2.78 -4.56
CA ASP A 258 -8.08 4.19 -4.35
C ASP A 258 -6.85 5.09 -4.48
N ASP A 259 -5.73 4.68 -3.89
CA ASP A 259 -4.47 5.41 -3.96
C ASP A 259 -3.98 5.50 -5.42
N LEU A 260 -4.05 4.39 -6.16
CA LEU A 260 -3.66 4.35 -7.56
C LEU A 260 -4.59 5.19 -8.46
N VAL A 261 -5.89 5.19 -8.21
CA VAL A 261 -6.85 6.06 -8.91
C VAL A 261 -6.52 7.53 -8.67
N LEU A 262 -6.25 7.91 -7.42
CA LEU A 262 -5.91 9.29 -7.09
C LEU A 262 -4.58 9.72 -7.71
N GLN A 263 -3.58 8.83 -7.71
CA GLN A 263 -2.29 9.09 -8.35
C GLN A 263 -2.46 9.21 -9.88
N ALA A 264 -3.05 8.23 -10.52
CA ALA A 264 -3.10 8.15 -11.97
C ALA A 264 -4.08 9.16 -12.62
N PHE A 265 -5.21 9.43 -11.98
CA PHE A 265 -6.27 10.27 -12.55
C PHE A 265 -6.44 11.61 -11.83
N GLY A 266 -5.96 11.73 -10.60
CA GLY A 266 -6.07 12.96 -9.81
C GLY A 266 -4.80 13.81 -9.79
N ARG A 267 -3.67 13.36 -10.39
CA ARG A 267 -2.42 14.12 -10.41
C ARG A 267 -1.90 14.35 -11.82
N GLU A 268 -1.16 15.43 -12.03
CA GLU A 268 -0.64 15.80 -13.35
C GLU A 268 0.83 15.39 -13.52
N LEU A 269 1.10 14.10 -13.49
CA LEU A 269 2.44 13.53 -13.51
C LEU A 269 2.84 13.03 -14.89
N ILE A 270 4.12 13.08 -15.20
CA ILE A 270 4.70 12.37 -16.36
C ILE A 270 4.80 10.88 -16.06
N LEU A 271 5.07 10.50 -14.81
CA LEU A 271 5.11 9.11 -14.36
C LEU A 271 3.77 8.76 -13.72
N ALA A 272 2.88 8.18 -14.50
CA ALA A 272 1.54 7.76 -14.05
C ALA A 272 0.93 6.75 -15.04
N PRO A 273 0.30 5.68 -14.55
CA PRO A 273 0.32 5.16 -13.19
C PRO A 273 1.73 4.75 -12.76
N GLU A 274 2.09 5.06 -11.53
CA GLU A 274 3.38 4.70 -10.96
C GLU A 274 3.18 3.86 -9.69
N ILE A 275 3.86 2.69 -9.61
CA ILE A 275 3.75 1.77 -8.49
C ILE A 275 5.13 1.38 -7.96
N TYR A 276 5.20 1.20 -6.64
CA TYR A 276 6.41 0.85 -5.90
C TYR A 276 6.27 -0.50 -5.19
N ALA A 277 7.37 -0.93 -4.61
CA ALA A 277 7.52 -2.09 -3.74
C ALA A 277 7.18 -3.43 -4.41
N ASN A 278 6.23 -4.19 -3.89
CA ASN A 278 6.05 -5.60 -4.23
C ASN A 278 4.63 -5.88 -4.73
N PRO A 279 4.29 -5.53 -5.99
CA PRO A 279 2.93 -5.71 -6.52
C PRO A 279 2.47 -7.17 -6.55
N TRP A 280 3.37 -8.14 -6.57
CA TRP A 280 3.05 -9.57 -6.47
C TRP A 280 2.50 -9.99 -5.10
N LEU A 281 2.48 -9.07 -4.10
CA LEU A 281 1.83 -9.28 -2.82
C LEU A 281 0.33 -8.94 -2.81
N LEU A 282 -0.24 -8.53 -3.93
CA LEU A 282 -1.68 -8.44 -4.12
C LEU A 282 -2.31 -9.85 -4.16
N ARG A 283 -3.60 -9.96 -3.82
CA ARG A 283 -4.37 -11.20 -4.00
C ARG A 283 -4.55 -11.51 -5.49
N ASP A 284 -4.75 -12.79 -5.80
CA ASP A 284 -4.96 -13.22 -7.20
C ASP A 284 -6.15 -12.53 -7.87
N ASP A 285 -7.19 -12.18 -7.10
CA ASP A 285 -8.38 -11.49 -7.60
C ASP A 285 -8.24 -9.96 -7.72
N GLU A 286 -7.11 -9.39 -7.30
CA GLU A 286 -6.81 -7.95 -7.41
C GLU A 286 -6.03 -7.59 -8.69
N PHE A 287 -5.31 -8.53 -9.29
CA PHE A 287 -4.54 -8.26 -10.51
C PHE A 287 -5.38 -7.75 -11.69
N PRO A 288 -6.61 -8.23 -11.93
CA PRO A 288 -7.48 -7.63 -12.94
C PRO A 288 -7.72 -6.14 -12.72
N THR A 289 -7.92 -5.71 -11.47
CA THR A 289 -8.13 -4.29 -11.13
C THR A 289 -6.88 -3.46 -11.39
N LEU A 290 -5.70 -3.96 -11.02
CA LEU A 290 -4.42 -3.32 -11.34
C LEU A 290 -4.28 -3.10 -12.85
N ALA A 291 -4.44 -4.17 -13.62
CA ALA A 291 -4.35 -4.11 -15.08
C ALA A 291 -5.41 -3.21 -15.70
N PHE A 292 -6.64 -3.23 -15.18
CA PHE A 292 -7.73 -2.39 -15.66
C PHE A 292 -7.41 -0.89 -15.48
N LEU A 293 -6.88 -0.47 -14.32
CA LEU A 293 -6.53 0.92 -14.07
C LEU A 293 -5.39 1.40 -14.98
N PHE A 294 -4.35 0.59 -15.19
CA PHE A 294 -3.28 0.87 -16.14
C PHE A 294 -3.82 1.01 -17.56
N ASN A 295 -4.65 0.08 -18.00
CA ASN A 295 -5.24 0.08 -19.32
C ASN A 295 -6.19 1.27 -19.54
N LEU A 296 -7.04 1.57 -18.58
CA LEU A 296 -7.96 2.71 -18.66
C LEU A 296 -7.17 4.04 -18.75
N HIS A 297 -6.14 4.19 -17.93
CA HIS A 297 -5.28 5.37 -18.00
C HIS A 297 -4.60 5.47 -19.37
N ARG A 298 -4.06 4.36 -19.89
CA ARG A 298 -3.38 4.31 -21.20
C ARG A 298 -4.29 4.69 -22.35
N ASP A 299 -5.56 4.28 -22.32
CA ASP A 299 -6.56 4.59 -23.36
C ASP A 299 -6.87 6.10 -23.44
N TYR A 300 -6.66 6.83 -22.34
CA TYR A 300 -7.00 8.24 -22.21
C TYR A 300 -5.82 9.16 -21.87
N ARG A 301 -4.59 8.64 -21.78
CA ARG A 301 -3.42 9.43 -21.37
C ARG A 301 -3.14 10.63 -22.26
N ASP A 302 -3.58 10.60 -23.51
CA ASP A 302 -3.50 11.69 -24.46
C ASP A 302 -4.29 12.94 -24.05
N ILE A 303 -5.36 12.76 -23.30
CA ILE A 303 -6.20 13.84 -22.79
C ILE A 303 -6.04 14.09 -21.28
N LEU A 304 -5.46 13.16 -20.54
CA LEU A 304 -5.21 13.30 -19.09
C LEU A 304 -3.99 14.21 -18.79
N VAL A 305 -3.80 15.24 -19.58
CA VAL A 305 -2.65 16.16 -19.49
C VAL A 305 -3.03 17.52 -18.87
N LYS A 306 -4.31 17.75 -18.61
CA LYS A 306 -4.77 19.03 -18.10
C LYS A 306 -5.84 18.86 -17.02
N GLY A 307 -5.56 19.39 -15.84
CA GLY A 307 -6.42 19.30 -14.68
C GLY A 307 -7.18 20.61 -14.39
N LEU A 308 -8.24 20.44 -13.61
CA LEU A 308 -9.04 21.50 -13.03
C LEU A 308 -9.40 21.07 -11.60
N ARG A 309 -8.99 21.86 -10.60
CA ARG A 309 -9.39 21.67 -9.21
C ARG A 309 -10.85 22.10 -9.06
N LEU A 310 -11.68 21.22 -8.54
CA LEU A 310 -13.10 21.50 -8.31
C LEU A 310 -13.30 22.17 -6.94
N PRO A 311 -14.36 23.01 -6.78
CA PRO A 311 -14.67 23.68 -5.51
C PRO A 311 -14.88 22.68 -4.36
N ALA A 312 -14.07 22.79 -3.30
CA ALA A 312 -14.09 21.84 -2.19
C ALA A 312 -15.41 21.84 -1.41
N GLU A 313 -16.10 22.98 -1.36
CA GLU A 313 -17.39 23.11 -0.71
C GLU A 313 -18.52 22.33 -1.39
N LYS A 314 -18.34 21.98 -2.68
CA LYS A 314 -19.31 21.19 -3.47
C LYS A 314 -18.87 19.73 -3.66
N TYR A 315 -17.58 19.50 -3.88
CA TYR A 315 -17.03 18.24 -4.34
C TYR A 315 -16.13 17.55 -3.32
N GLY A 316 -15.98 18.16 -2.14
CA GLY A 316 -15.11 17.62 -1.11
C GLY A 316 -13.63 17.92 -1.35
N HIS A 317 -12.83 17.39 -0.46
CA HIS A 317 -11.40 17.68 -0.41
C HIS A 317 -10.66 17.08 -1.62
N GLU A 318 -9.85 17.91 -2.29
CA GLU A 318 -8.98 17.50 -3.40
C GLU A 318 -9.72 16.83 -4.58
N ALA A 319 -10.95 17.27 -4.86
CA ALA A 319 -11.66 16.83 -6.04
C ALA A 319 -11.06 17.45 -7.31
N LEU A 320 -10.75 16.62 -8.29
CA LEU A 320 -10.07 17.01 -9.52
C LEU A 320 -10.84 16.51 -10.74
N SER A 321 -10.86 17.33 -11.78
CA SER A 321 -11.38 16.97 -13.10
C SER A 321 -10.25 17.07 -14.12
N ARG A 322 -9.88 15.96 -14.78
CA ARG A 322 -8.81 15.91 -15.79
C ARG A 322 -9.33 15.43 -17.14
N GLY A 323 -8.82 15.98 -18.20
CA GLY A 323 -9.20 15.61 -19.55
C GLY A 323 -9.23 16.82 -20.48
N ASN A 324 -9.97 16.72 -21.57
CA ASN A 324 -10.19 17.78 -22.54
C ASN A 324 -11.62 18.40 -22.44
N ALA A 325 -11.98 19.24 -23.39
CA ALA A 325 -13.28 19.93 -23.40
C ALA A 325 -14.49 19.01 -23.61
N THR A 326 -14.29 17.77 -24.05
CA THR A 326 -15.38 16.82 -24.39
C THR A 326 -15.41 15.58 -23.52
N THR A 327 -14.29 15.23 -22.87
CA THR A 327 -14.18 14.07 -21.96
C THR A 327 -13.36 14.43 -20.74
N ARG A 328 -13.94 14.22 -19.55
CA ARG A 328 -13.31 14.48 -18.26
C ARG A 328 -13.40 13.28 -17.35
N PHE A 329 -12.34 13.04 -16.59
CA PHE A 329 -12.30 12.11 -15.46
C PHE A 329 -12.30 12.92 -14.18
N ILE A 330 -13.23 12.61 -13.29
CA ILE A 330 -13.40 13.30 -12.01
C ILE A 330 -13.07 12.33 -10.89
N THR A 331 -12.12 12.71 -10.05
CA THR A 331 -11.80 11.99 -8.81
C THR A 331 -12.48 12.69 -7.64
N LEU A 332 -13.21 11.93 -6.84
CA LEU A 332 -13.85 12.39 -5.60
C LEU A 332 -13.38 11.54 -4.45
N ARG A 333 -13.36 12.10 -3.25
CA ARG A 333 -12.94 11.42 -2.02
C ARG A 333 -13.93 11.67 -0.90
N ASN A 334 -14.06 10.70 -0.02
CA ASN A 334 -14.77 10.84 1.24
C ASN A 334 -13.80 10.58 2.40
N LEU A 335 -13.59 11.58 3.26
CA LEU A 335 -12.71 11.48 4.42
C LEU A 335 -13.49 11.36 5.73
N THR A 336 -14.75 10.94 5.67
CA THR A 336 -15.64 10.84 6.82
C THR A 336 -16.11 9.41 7.07
N TRP A 337 -16.68 9.16 8.23
CA TRP A 337 -17.26 7.88 8.63
C TRP A 337 -18.62 7.57 7.99
N ASN A 338 -19.24 8.53 7.30
CA ASN A 338 -20.53 8.34 6.67
C ASN A 338 -20.40 8.43 5.15
N PRO A 339 -21.25 7.73 4.37
CA PRO A 339 -21.33 7.94 2.94
C PRO A 339 -21.65 9.40 2.61
N VAL A 340 -21.00 9.94 1.58
CA VAL A 340 -21.24 11.31 1.09
C VAL A 340 -21.71 11.25 -0.35
N THR A 341 -22.82 11.91 -0.65
CA THR A 341 -23.32 12.04 -2.02
C THR A 341 -22.97 13.40 -2.58
N TYR A 342 -22.17 13.40 -3.63
CA TYR A 342 -21.77 14.59 -4.38
C TYR A 342 -22.66 14.79 -5.60
N GLU A 343 -22.94 16.06 -5.94
CA GLU A 343 -23.64 16.44 -7.16
C GLU A 343 -22.64 16.93 -8.21
N ILE A 344 -22.34 16.11 -9.20
CA ILE A 344 -21.44 16.46 -10.29
C ILE A 344 -22.19 17.33 -11.30
N GLN A 345 -21.73 18.56 -11.50
CA GLN A 345 -22.25 19.48 -12.50
C GLN A 345 -21.74 19.11 -13.89
N LEU A 346 -22.62 18.96 -14.87
CA LEU A 346 -22.27 18.48 -16.22
C LEU A 346 -22.12 19.66 -17.21
N ASP A 347 -21.20 20.56 -16.92
CA ASP A 347 -20.94 21.74 -17.75
C ASP A 347 -19.50 22.29 -17.59
N SER A 348 -19.30 23.56 -17.86
CA SER A 348 -17.99 24.23 -17.78
C SER A 348 -17.38 24.25 -16.38
N GLU A 349 -18.17 24.06 -15.31
CA GLU A 349 -17.64 23.97 -13.94
C GLU A 349 -16.73 22.75 -13.81
N THR A 350 -17.06 21.67 -14.47
CA THR A 350 -16.24 20.44 -14.52
C THR A 350 -15.34 20.39 -15.75
N GLY A 351 -15.28 21.45 -16.56
CA GLY A 351 -14.40 21.57 -17.72
C GLY A 351 -14.98 21.04 -19.04
N LEU A 352 -16.30 20.75 -19.11
CA LEU A 352 -16.95 20.38 -20.35
C LEU A 352 -17.33 21.61 -21.19
N ASP A 353 -17.13 21.54 -22.50
CA ASP A 353 -17.59 22.56 -23.45
C ASP A 353 -19.09 22.41 -23.76
N LYS A 354 -19.77 23.55 -23.96
CA LYS A 354 -21.20 23.68 -24.20
C LYS A 354 -21.71 23.14 -25.56
N LYS A 355 -20.87 22.49 -26.36
CA LYS A 355 -21.21 22.10 -27.73
C LYS A 355 -22.14 20.89 -27.85
N SER A 356 -22.35 20.11 -26.79
CA SER A 356 -23.22 18.93 -26.81
C SER A 356 -24.47 19.11 -25.98
N LYS A 357 -25.56 18.47 -26.41
CA LYS A 357 -26.81 18.47 -25.66
C LYS A 357 -26.91 17.37 -24.59
N ARG A 358 -26.07 16.33 -24.72
CA ARG A 358 -26.11 15.13 -23.84
C ARG A 358 -24.73 14.77 -23.38
N VAL A 359 -24.62 14.38 -22.13
CA VAL A 359 -23.40 13.92 -21.48
C VAL A 359 -23.60 12.49 -21.00
N LYS A 360 -22.76 11.56 -21.41
CA LYS A 360 -22.70 10.21 -20.84
C LYS A 360 -21.90 10.27 -19.55
N VAL A 361 -22.42 9.62 -18.51
CA VAL A 361 -21.77 9.53 -17.20
C VAL A 361 -21.57 8.08 -16.85
N ARG A 362 -20.37 7.73 -16.43
CA ARG A 362 -19.99 6.38 -15.97
C ARG A 362 -19.00 6.46 -14.82
N GLN A 363 -19.29 5.74 -13.75
CA GLN A 363 -18.33 5.48 -12.69
C GLN A 363 -17.41 4.33 -13.12
N TYR A 364 -16.13 4.39 -12.81
CA TYR A 364 -15.13 3.36 -13.10
C TYR A 364 -14.50 2.76 -11.85
N HIS A 365 -14.59 3.44 -10.74
CA HIS A 365 -14.04 2.98 -9.47
C HIS A 365 -15.00 3.35 -8.33
N PRO A 366 -15.20 2.46 -7.33
CA PRO A 366 -14.56 1.15 -7.06
C PRO A 366 -15.10 -0.01 -7.91
N TYR A 367 -16.11 0.21 -8.68
CA TYR A 367 -16.69 -0.70 -9.68
C TYR A 367 -17.25 0.12 -10.84
N ILE A 368 -17.46 -0.53 -11.97
CA ILE A 368 -18.04 0.15 -13.11
C ILE A 368 -19.57 0.19 -12.96
N LEU A 369 -20.12 1.38 -13.06
CA LEU A 369 -21.57 1.63 -13.04
C LEU A 369 -21.94 2.65 -14.11
N ASP A 370 -22.84 2.26 -15.00
CA ASP A 370 -23.39 3.17 -15.99
C ASP A 370 -24.48 4.05 -15.37
N LEU A 371 -24.19 5.34 -15.26
CA LEU A 371 -25.12 6.34 -14.74
C LEU A 371 -25.99 6.98 -15.83
N GLY A 372 -25.82 6.57 -17.10
CA GLY A 372 -26.69 6.95 -18.21
C GLY A 372 -26.29 8.25 -18.91
N TYR A 373 -27.26 8.78 -19.68
CA TYR A 373 -27.13 10.03 -20.42
C TYR A 373 -27.95 11.13 -19.76
N HIS A 374 -27.32 12.29 -19.55
CA HIS A 374 -27.91 13.45 -18.92
C HIS A 374 -27.85 14.67 -19.82
N PRO A 375 -28.76 15.67 -19.68
CA PRO A 375 -28.62 16.92 -20.37
C PRO A 375 -27.35 17.68 -19.95
N TYR A 376 -26.73 18.39 -20.88
CA TYR A 376 -25.69 19.36 -20.53
C TYR A 376 -26.27 20.43 -19.58
N GLY A 377 -25.50 20.78 -18.55
CA GLY A 377 -25.91 21.72 -17.50
C GLY A 377 -26.76 21.08 -16.37
N SER A 378 -27.09 19.79 -16.46
CA SER A 378 -27.71 19.07 -15.34
C SER A 378 -26.70 18.55 -14.33
N LYS A 379 -27.20 17.97 -13.24
CA LYS A 379 -26.40 17.36 -12.18
C LYS A 379 -26.61 15.85 -12.14
N VAL A 380 -25.58 15.13 -11.73
CA VAL A 380 -25.62 13.69 -11.42
C VAL A 380 -25.15 13.45 -10.00
N GLN A 381 -25.88 12.66 -9.26
CA GLN A 381 -25.49 12.25 -7.90
C GLN A 381 -24.57 11.03 -7.94
N VAL A 382 -23.48 11.11 -7.17
CA VAL A 382 -22.51 10.03 -6.98
C VAL A 382 -22.22 9.90 -5.49
N THR A 383 -22.50 8.72 -4.93
CA THR A 383 -22.22 8.42 -3.52
C THR A 383 -20.82 7.82 -3.41
N VAL A 384 -20.05 8.38 -2.49
CA VAL A 384 -18.70 7.89 -2.15
C VAL A 384 -18.75 7.34 -0.74
N GLU A 385 -18.38 6.08 -0.63
CA GLU A 385 -18.37 5.37 0.63
C GLU A 385 -17.30 5.91 1.60
N PRO A 386 -17.42 5.66 2.90
CA PRO A 386 -16.50 6.16 3.91
C PRO A 386 -15.04 5.79 3.60
N PHE A 387 -14.17 6.80 3.65
CA PHE A 387 -12.74 6.70 3.40
C PHE A 387 -12.35 6.10 2.05
N ARG A 388 -13.28 6.15 1.08
CA ARG A 388 -13.06 5.70 -0.30
C ARG A 388 -12.80 6.87 -1.25
N ALA A 389 -12.21 6.53 -2.41
CA ALA A 389 -12.20 7.39 -3.58
C ALA A 389 -13.19 6.85 -4.63
N THR A 390 -13.55 7.69 -5.59
CA THR A 390 -14.29 7.27 -6.78
C THR A 390 -13.75 7.95 -8.02
N LEU A 391 -13.89 7.27 -9.15
CA LEU A 391 -13.52 7.76 -10.47
C LEU A 391 -14.75 7.79 -11.37
N VAL A 392 -15.10 8.97 -11.86
CA VAL A 392 -16.25 9.18 -12.75
C VAL A 392 -15.77 9.78 -14.05
N LYS A 393 -16.14 9.17 -15.19
CA LYS A 393 -15.95 9.75 -16.51
C LYS A 393 -17.25 10.43 -16.96
N ILE A 394 -17.12 11.65 -17.44
CA ILE A 394 -18.18 12.39 -18.11
C ILE A 394 -17.72 12.70 -19.53
N THR A 395 -18.57 12.44 -20.52
CA THR A 395 -18.19 12.65 -21.92
C THR A 395 -19.37 13.05 -22.80
N THR A 396 -19.10 13.90 -23.76
CA THR A 396 -20.02 14.30 -24.83
C THR A 396 -19.74 13.56 -26.14
N GLU A 397 -18.70 12.75 -26.18
CA GLU A 397 -18.27 11.95 -27.33
C GLU A 397 -18.73 10.49 -27.24
N ALA A 398 -18.59 9.76 -28.33
CA ALA A 398 -18.71 8.32 -28.30
C ALA A 398 -17.58 7.74 -27.42
N GLU A 399 -17.96 6.82 -26.55
CA GLU A 399 -16.99 6.22 -25.66
C GLU A 399 -15.98 5.34 -26.42
N ARG A 400 -14.70 5.46 -26.06
CA ARG A 400 -13.58 4.66 -26.60
C ARG A 400 -13.48 3.30 -25.92
N ASP A 401 -14.08 3.14 -24.74
CA ASP A 401 -13.94 1.97 -23.87
C ASP A 401 -14.60 0.73 -24.49
N GLY A 402 -14.13 -0.46 -24.09
CA GLY A 402 -14.53 -1.76 -24.62
C GLY A 402 -16.04 -2.06 -24.51
N ILE A 403 -16.44 -2.92 -23.59
CA ILE A 403 -17.85 -3.24 -23.37
C ILE A 403 -18.55 -2.22 -22.47
N ALA A 404 -19.88 -2.12 -22.61
CA ALA A 404 -20.70 -1.33 -21.72
C ALA A 404 -21.93 -2.13 -21.29
N LEU A 405 -22.04 -2.37 -20.00
CA LEU A 405 -23.24 -2.91 -19.37
C LEU A 405 -23.98 -1.81 -18.64
N SER A 406 -25.30 -1.78 -18.78
CA SER A 406 -26.16 -0.90 -17.98
C SER A 406 -27.05 -1.70 -17.05
N GLY A 407 -27.50 -1.07 -15.97
CA GLY A 407 -28.45 -1.63 -15.01
C GLY A 407 -27.87 -2.58 -13.98
N ILE A 408 -26.55 -2.78 -13.95
CA ILE A 408 -25.84 -3.59 -12.96
C ILE A 408 -24.43 -3.06 -12.73
N PRO A 409 -23.91 -3.06 -11.50
CA PRO A 409 -22.49 -2.84 -11.23
C PRO A 409 -21.65 -4.02 -11.75
N TYR A 410 -20.44 -3.74 -12.21
CA TYR A 410 -19.57 -4.79 -12.74
C TYR A 410 -18.09 -4.42 -12.67
N GLN A 411 -17.22 -5.41 -12.84
CA GLN A 411 -15.77 -5.26 -13.00
C GLN A 411 -15.31 -5.99 -14.25
N ILE A 412 -14.46 -5.39 -15.04
CA ILE A 412 -13.80 -6.03 -16.19
C ILE A 412 -12.61 -6.83 -15.65
N ILE A 413 -12.61 -8.12 -15.89
CA ILE A 413 -11.49 -9.01 -15.56
C ILE A 413 -10.49 -9.02 -16.69
N ASN A 414 -10.98 -9.23 -17.92
CA ASN A 414 -10.14 -9.19 -19.10
C ASN A 414 -11.00 -8.87 -20.33
N ASP A 415 -10.67 -7.78 -21.02
CA ASP A 415 -11.27 -7.41 -22.30
C ASP A 415 -10.22 -7.12 -23.39
N ARG A 416 -8.95 -7.43 -23.14
CA ARG A 416 -7.83 -7.10 -24.03
C ARG A 416 -7.26 -8.31 -24.76
N THR A 417 -7.04 -9.40 -24.04
CA THR A 417 -6.34 -10.57 -24.56
C THR A 417 -7.26 -11.78 -24.69
N GLY A 418 -6.83 -12.78 -25.46
CA GLY A 418 -7.58 -14.02 -25.65
C GLY A 418 -8.87 -13.86 -26.48
N GLY A 419 -9.62 -14.95 -26.61
CA GLY A 419 -10.87 -15.01 -27.39
C GLY A 419 -12.12 -14.65 -26.60
N THR A 420 -12.02 -14.46 -25.27
CA THR A 420 -13.16 -14.22 -24.38
C THR A 420 -12.97 -12.92 -23.60
N THR A 421 -14.04 -12.12 -23.55
CA THR A 421 -14.11 -11.01 -22.60
C THR A 421 -14.74 -11.52 -21.30
N GLU A 422 -14.04 -11.33 -20.20
CA GLU A 422 -14.40 -11.82 -18.87
C GLU A 422 -14.82 -10.66 -17.98
N VAL A 423 -15.98 -10.78 -17.35
CA VAL A 423 -16.57 -9.72 -16.50
C VAL A 423 -17.14 -10.33 -15.23
N LYS A 424 -16.93 -9.70 -14.10
CA LYS A 424 -17.66 -9.97 -12.87
C LYS A 424 -18.86 -9.04 -12.75
N LEU A 425 -20.05 -9.61 -12.71
CA LEU A 425 -21.28 -8.90 -12.38
C LEU A 425 -21.38 -8.84 -10.86
N LEU A 426 -21.71 -7.68 -10.34
CA LEU A 426 -21.77 -7.43 -8.91
C LEU A 426 -23.21 -7.17 -8.48
N GLY A 427 -23.62 -7.75 -7.36
CA GLY A 427 -24.97 -7.51 -6.87
C GLY A 427 -25.14 -7.76 -5.38
N MET A 428 -26.00 -6.98 -4.76
CA MET A 428 -26.36 -7.19 -3.36
C MET A 428 -27.12 -8.51 -3.19
N PRO A 429 -26.87 -9.24 -2.11
CA PRO A 429 -27.63 -10.45 -1.79
C PRO A 429 -29.15 -10.20 -1.84
N GLY A 430 -29.90 -11.14 -2.37
CA GLY A 430 -31.36 -11.04 -2.49
C GLY A 430 -31.89 -10.05 -3.52
N CYS A 431 -31.03 -9.41 -4.32
CA CYS A 431 -31.42 -8.42 -5.31
C CYS A 431 -31.42 -8.99 -6.73
N THR A 432 -32.30 -8.46 -7.58
CA THR A 432 -32.39 -8.74 -9.02
C THR A 432 -32.13 -7.48 -9.81
N TYR A 433 -31.22 -7.54 -10.76
CA TYR A 433 -30.84 -6.46 -11.64
C TYR A 433 -31.31 -6.72 -13.08
N GLN A 434 -31.67 -5.66 -13.82
CA GLN A 434 -32.03 -5.71 -15.23
C GLN A 434 -30.84 -5.22 -16.05
N MET A 435 -30.05 -6.13 -16.56
CA MET A 435 -28.82 -5.84 -17.28
C MET A 435 -29.05 -5.77 -18.80
N THR A 436 -28.36 -4.84 -19.46
CA THR A 436 -28.30 -4.76 -20.94
C THR A 436 -26.84 -4.59 -21.37
N LEU A 437 -26.47 -5.27 -22.45
CA LEU A 437 -25.21 -5.03 -23.16
C LEU A 437 -25.45 -3.90 -24.18
N GLU A 438 -25.00 -2.68 -23.87
CA GLU A 438 -25.34 -1.49 -24.69
C GLU A 438 -24.52 -1.39 -25.97
N ARG A 439 -23.30 -1.92 -25.97
CA ARG A 439 -22.39 -1.77 -27.09
C ARG A 439 -21.63 -3.05 -27.38
N CYS A 440 -21.12 -3.13 -28.58
CA CYS A 440 -20.27 -4.20 -29.07
C CYS A 440 -20.93 -5.58 -29.18
N THR A 441 -22.29 -5.66 -29.14
CA THR A 441 -23.00 -6.92 -29.30
C THR A 441 -22.58 -7.69 -30.55
N GLN A 442 -22.27 -6.96 -31.64
CA GLN A 442 -21.83 -7.53 -32.91
C GLN A 442 -20.44 -8.18 -32.89
N ARG A 443 -19.62 -7.86 -31.86
CA ARG A 443 -18.27 -8.40 -31.68
C ARG A 443 -18.26 -9.79 -31.05
N PHE A 444 -19.40 -10.24 -30.52
CA PHE A 444 -19.50 -11.46 -29.75
C PHE A 444 -20.34 -12.51 -30.47
N SER A 445 -19.92 -13.77 -30.39
CA SER A 445 -20.60 -14.94 -30.94
C SER A 445 -21.49 -15.62 -29.88
N SER A 446 -21.11 -15.59 -28.62
CA SER A 446 -21.91 -16.13 -27.53
C SER A 446 -21.74 -15.32 -26.24
N ALA A 447 -22.71 -15.45 -25.34
CA ALA A 447 -22.70 -14.89 -24.00
C ALA A 447 -23.15 -15.95 -23.00
N THR A 448 -22.46 -16.08 -21.86
CA THR A 448 -22.85 -16.97 -20.76
C THR A 448 -22.75 -16.25 -19.43
N ILE A 449 -23.71 -16.50 -18.53
CA ILE A 449 -23.66 -16.06 -17.14
C ILE A 449 -23.60 -17.31 -16.25
N ASP A 450 -22.56 -17.47 -15.45
CA ASP A 450 -22.28 -18.67 -14.65
C ASP A 450 -22.42 -19.96 -15.49
N GLY A 451 -21.88 -19.93 -16.72
CA GLY A 451 -21.92 -21.04 -17.66
C GLY A 451 -23.26 -21.25 -18.40
N LYS A 452 -24.33 -20.50 -18.08
CA LYS A 452 -25.62 -20.56 -18.75
C LYS A 452 -25.68 -19.58 -19.90
N THR A 453 -26.12 -20.06 -21.09
CA THR A 453 -26.21 -19.22 -22.29
C THR A 453 -27.29 -18.14 -22.16
N GLU A 454 -26.90 -16.89 -22.46
CA GLU A 454 -27.75 -15.70 -22.45
C GLU A 454 -27.74 -14.97 -23.79
N SER A 455 -28.34 -15.59 -24.79
CA SER A 455 -28.37 -15.06 -26.17
C SER A 455 -29.15 -13.73 -26.31
N ALA A 456 -30.01 -13.41 -25.37
CA ALA A 456 -30.75 -12.14 -25.30
C ALA A 456 -29.82 -10.93 -25.16
N LEU A 457 -28.70 -11.07 -24.46
CA LEU A 457 -27.69 -10.02 -24.32
C LEU A 457 -27.10 -9.60 -25.67
N LEU A 458 -26.84 -10.57 -26.56
CA LEU A 458 -26.27 -10.30 -27.88
C LEU A 458 -27.26 -9.59 -28.81
N LYS A 459 -28.53 -9.58 -28.47
CA LYS A 459 -29.58 -8.84 -29.15
C LYS A 459 -29.82 -7.46 -28.54
N GLY A 460 -29.02 -7.06 -27.52
CA GLY A 460 -29.26 -5.82 -26.80
C GLY A 460 -30.51 -5.82 -25.93
N GLN A 461 -31.05 -6.99 -25.60
CA GLN A 461 -32.23 -7.14 -24.76
C GLN A 461 -31.86 -7.14 -23.28
N LYS A 462 -32.82 -6.78 -22.43
CA LYS A 462 -32.67 -6.85 -20.98
C LYS A 462 -32.65 -8.30 -20.49
N VAL A 463 -31.71 -8.60 -19.60
CA VAL A 463 -31.58 -9.90 -18.94
C VAL A 463 -31.66 -9.68 -17.42
N SER A 464 -32.42 -10.53 -16.75
CA SER A 464 -32.53 -10.49 -15.27
C SER A 464 -31.38 -11.27 -14.65
N VAL A 465 -30.62 -10.62 -13.78
CA VAL A 465 -29.53 -11.23 -13.01
C VAL A 465 -29.89 -11.18 -11.53
N THR A 466 -30.15 -12.34 -10.94
CA THR A 466 -30.55 -12.48 -9.53
C THR A 466 -29.40 -13.00 -8.71
N PHE A 467 -29.13 -12.35 -7.58
CA PHE A 467 -28.13 -12.77 -6.60
C PHE A 467 -28.86 -13.45 -5.43
N PRO A 468 -28.38 -14.63 -4.98
CA PRO A 468 -29.03 -15.38 -3.91
C PRO A 468 -28.92 -14.67 -2.55
N GLY A 469 -29.64 -15.19 -1.54
CA GLY A 469 -29.61 -14.68 -0.17
C GLY A 469 -30.74 -13.72 0.14
N GLN A 470 -30.60 -13.01 1.26
CA GLN A 470 -31.57 -12.03 1.73
C GLN A 470 -30.99 -10.63 1.55
N LYS A 471 -31.85 -9.69 1.14
CA LYS A 471 -31.46 -8.29 1.09
C LYS A 471 -31.15 -7.77 2.49
N PRO A 472 -29.97 -7.20 2.70
CA PRO A 472 -29.63 -6.59 3.98
C PRO A 472 -30.69 -5.56 4.42
N GLN A 473 -31.02 -5.55 5.70
CA GLN A 473 -31.95 -4.61 6.29
C GLN A 473 -31.25 -3.36 6.80
N LYS A 474 -29.93 -3.47 7.08
CA LYS A 474 -29.09 -2.40 7.58
C LYS A 474 -27.92 -2.14 6.62
N ASP A 475 -27.43 -0.93 6.66
CA ASP A 475 -26.21 -0.58 5.94
C ASP A 475 -25.00 -1.32 6.54
N PHE A 476 -24.16 -1.88 5.69
CA PHE A 476 -22.94 -2.55 6.11
C PHE A 476 -21.90 -1.59 6.68
N HIS A 477 -22.01 -0.31 6.40
CA HIS A 477 -21.23 0.71 7.07
C HIS A 477 -22.15 1.53 7.97
N ARG A 478 -21.94 1.50 9.28
CA ARG A 478 -22.76 2.22 10.25
C ARG A 478 -22.08 2.41 11.60
N HIS A 479 -22.52 3.42 12.29
CA HIS A 479 -22.21 3.63 13.70
C HIS A 479 -22.95 2.60 14.58
N LEU A 480 -22.27 2.05 15.56
CA LEU A 480 -22.85 1.09 16.49
C LEU A 480 -23.07 1.68 17.88
N THR A 481 -22.05 2.29 18.46
CA THR A 481 -22.12 2.89 19.78
C THR A 481 -20.98 3.90 20.00
N THR A 482 -21.21 4.84 20.91
CA THR A 482 -20.19 5.73 21.44
C THR A 482 -19.84 5.25 22.86
N LEU A 483 -18.56 5.02 23.12
CA LEU A 483 -18.12 4.55 24.43
C LEU A 483 -18.21 5.67 25.44
N GLN A 484 -18.65 5.32 26.63
CA GLN A 484 -18.78 6.24 27.75
C GLN A 484 -17.66 6.03 28.79
N PRO A 485 -17.14 7.10 29.41
CA PRO A 485 -16.18 6.98 30.47
C PRO A 485 -16.71 6.08 31.61
N CYS A 486 -15.84 5.24 32.14
CA CYS A 486 -16.15 4.35 33.25
C CYS A 486 -14.92 4.15 34.15
N GLN A 487 -15.10 3.45 35.24
CA GLN A 487 -13.96 3.03 36.06
C GLN A 487 -13.10 2.04 35.29
N VAL A 488 -11.78 2.11 35.51
CA VAL A 488 -10.84 1.12 34.96
C VAL A 488 -11.23 -0.26 35.50
N PRO A 489 -11.55 -1.22 34.61
CA PRO A 489 -12.01 -2.54 35.06
C PRO A 489 -10.85 -3.34 35.68
N ASN A 490 -11.20 -4.26 36.60
CA ASN A 490 -10.20 -5.11 37.24
C ASN A 490 -9.47 -6.03 36.26
N ASP A 491 -10.08 -6.30 35.12
CA ASP A 491 -9.55 -7.12 34.01
C ASP A 491 -8.96 -6.28 32.86
N ALA A 492 -8.57 -5.01 33.16
CA ALA A 492 -7.92 -4.13 32.17
C ALA A 492 -6.64 -4.75 31.58
N GLU A 493 -5.87 -5.48 32.38
CA GLU A 493 -4.70 -6.22 31.92
C GLU A 493 -5.06 -7.24 30.81
N SER A 494 -6.17 -7.95 30.95
CA SER A 494 -6.64 -8.94 29.97
C SER A 494 -7.05 -8.28 28.64
N ILE A 495 -7.69 -7.11 28.70
CA ILE A 495 -8.07 -6.33 27.51
C ILE A 495 -6.81 -5.88 26.78
N TYR A 496 -5.81 -5.43 27.49
CA TYR A 496 -4.51 -5.04 26.92
C TYR A 496 -3.79 -6.22 26.26
N TYR A 497 -3.67 -7.34 26.99
CA TYR A 497 -3.00 -8.53 26.44
C TYR A 497 -3.73 -9.15 25.27
N ALA A 498 -5.05 -9.03 25.16
CA ALA A 498 -5.77 -9.48 23.98
C ALA A 498 -5.20 -8.85 22.71
N THR A 499 -4.86 -7.54 22.76
CA THR A 499 -4.18 -6.86 21.64
C THR A 499 -2.72 -7.30 21.49
N CYS A 500 -1.97 -7.40 22.60
CA CYS A 500 -0.55 -7.78 22.54
C CYS A 500 -0.31 -9.15 21.87
N PHE A 501 -1.18 -10.12 22.18
CA PHE A 501 -1.10 -11.47 21.60
C PHE A 501 -1.69 -11.56 20.19
N ALA A 502 -2.69 -10.74 19.87
CA ALA A 502 -3.32 -10.74 18.56
C ALA A 502 -2.53 -9.95 17.51
N ALA A 503 -1.81 -8.90 17.94
CA ALA A 503 -1.20 -7.96 17.03
C ALA A 503 -0.08 -8.57 16.17
N ASP A 504 -0.22 -8.40 14.88
CA ASP A 504 0.78 -8.78 13.90
C ASP A 504 1.81 -7.66 13.75
N ASN A 505 3.01 -7.87 14.31
CA ASN A 505 4.11 -6.93 14.23
C ASN A 505 5.20 -7.31 13.23
N ASN A 506 4.88 -8.19 12.32
CA ASN A 506 5.76 -8.56 11.21
C ASN A 506 6.01 -7.39 10.25
N ALA A 507 7.01 -7.55 9.41
CA ALA A 507 7.23 -6.63 8.28
C ALA A 507 5.95 -6.49 7.42
N LEU A 508 5.74 -5.33 6.83
CA LEU A 508 4.56 -5.08 6.00
C LEU A 508 4.42 -6.10 4.88
N GLU A 509 5.51 -6.50 4.27
CA GLU A 509 5.53 -7.50 3.21
C GLU A 509 5.06 -8.88 3.71
N ALA A 510 5.47 -9.29 4.91
CA ALA A 510 5.01 -10.53 5.52
C ALA A 510 3.51 -10.45 5.88
N ARG A 511 3.04 -9.31 6.36
CA ARG A 511 1.61 -9.05 6.63
C ARG A 511 0.81 -9.03 5.35
N SER A 512 1.32 -8.41 4.28
CA SER A 512 0.69 -8.41 2.96
C SER A 512 0.60 -9.81 2.36
N LEU A 513 1.66 -10.64 2.51
CA LEU A 513 1.64 -12.04 2.09
C LEU A 513 0.55 -12.83 2.84
N LYS A 514 0.44 -12.63 4.14
CA LYS A 514 -0.56 -13.28 4.99
C LYS A 514 -2.00 -12.90 4.57
N ARG A 515 -2.22 -11.61 4.26
CA ARG A 515 -3.49 -11.11 3.71
C ARG A 515 -3.82 -11.74 2.35
N SER A 516 -2.82 -11.85 1.49
CA SER A 516 -3.01 -12.33 0.11
C SER A 516 -3.23 -13.84 0.03
N GLY A 517 -2.76 -14.57 1.04
CA GLY A 517 -2.86 -16.03 1.06
C GLY A 517 -2.01 -16.70 -0.02
N GLU A 518 -2.32 -17.96 -0.28
CA GLU A 518 -1.66 -18.73 -1.33
C GLU A 518 -2.09 -18.25 -2.72
N THR A 519 -1.16 -18.30 -3.68
CA THR A 519 -1.42 -18.01 -5.09
C THR A 519 -1.39 -19.28 -5.93
N ARG A 520 -2.24 -19.34 -6.95
CA ARG A 520 -2.22 -20.38 -7.98
C ARG A 520 -1.48 -19.97 -9.25
N ILE A 521 -0.99 -18.73 -9.28
CA ILE A 521 -0.33 -18.12 -10.44
C ILE A 521 1.18 -18.34 -10.31
N PRO A 522 1.83 -19.12 -11.22
CA PRO A 522 3.24 -19.47 -11.10
C PRO A 522 4.17 -18.26 -11.05
N GLU A 523 3.91 -17.23 -11.85
CA GLU A 523 4.73 -16.02 -11.94
C GLU A 523 4.66 -15.22 -10.64
N VAL A 524 3.48 -15.12 -10.04
CA VAL A 524 3.27 -14.48 -8.74
C VAL A 524 3.98 -15.26 -7.64
N LYS A 525 3.86 -16.60 -7.65
CA LYS A 525 4.56 -17.45 -6.70
C LYS A 525 6.06 -17.29 -6.80
N ALA A 526 6.61 -17.30 -8.02
CA ALA A 526 8.04 -17.14 -8.25
C ALA A 526 8.55 -15.78 -7.74
N ALA A 527 7.80 -14.68 -7.98
CA ALA A 527 8.17 -13.36 -7.52
C ALA A 527 8.12 -13.24 -5.98
N ARG A 528 7.11 -13.83 -5.32
CA ARG A 528 7.02 -13.92 -3.86
C ARG A 528 8.18 -14.72 -3.26
N ASP A 529 8.45 -15.90 -3.81
CA ASP A 529 9.54 -16.76 -3.34
C ASP A 529 10.91 -16.07 -3.52
N ALA A 530 11.14 -15.43 -4.66
CA ALA A 530 12.37 -14.69 -4.92
C ALA A 530 12.58 -13.53 -3.94
N PHE A 531 11.50 -12.83 -3.55
CA PHE A 531 11.57 -11.74 -2.58
C PHE A 531 11.89 -12.25 -1.17
N PHE A 532 11.11 -13.21 -0.65
CA PHE A 532 11.24 -13.68 0.74
C PHE A 532 12.49 -14.53 0.99
N ASN A 533 13.05 -15.14 -0.05
CA ASN A 533 14.29 -15.90 0.06
C ASN A 533 15.57 -15.05 -0.02
N GLN A 534 15.45 -13.76 -0.25
CA GLN A 534 16.62 -12.88 -0.26
C GLN A 534 17.26 -12.77 1.13
N SER A 535 18.57 -12.80 1.16
CA SER A 535 19.34 -12.61 2.38
C SER A 535 19.08 -11.26 3.06
N LEU A 536 18.77 -10.23 2.26
CA LEU A 536 18.39 -8.91 2.77
C LEU A 536 17.09 -8.95 3.55
N PHE A 537 16.04 -9.61 3.04
CA PHE A 537 14.79 -9.75 3.77
C PHE A 537 14.96 -10.61 5.03
N GLN A 538 15.62 -11.74 4.90
CA GLN A 538 15.88 -12.62 6.03
C GLN A 538 16.72 -11.94 7.12
N GLY A 539 17.74 -11.18 6.73
CA GLY A 539 18.60 -10.41 7.63
C GLY A 539 17.91 -9.26 8.36
N ARG A 540 16.73 -8.85 7.95
CA ARG A 540 15.89 -7.89 8.70
C ARG A 540 15.30 -8.48 9.97
N GLU A 541 15.18 -9.81 10.06
CA GLU A 541 14.67 -10.55 11.22
C GLU A 541 13.29 -10.08 11.71
N LEU A 542 12.41 -9.71 10.79
CA LEU A 542 11.12 -9.08 11.06
C LEU A 542 9.92 -9.98 10.76
N TRP A 543 10.10 -11.30 10.77
CA TRP A 543 9.04 -12.24 10.50
C TRP A 543 9.03 -13.34 11.57
N ASP A 544 7.96 -13.44 12.33
CA ASP A 544 7.82 -14.42 13.43
C ASP A 544 7.89 -15.88 12.95
N ARG A 545 7.63 -16.15 11.66
CA ARG A 545 7.84 -17.46 11.03
C ARG A 545 9.25 -18.00 11.23
N TYR A 546 10.25 -17.13 11.33
CA TYR A 546 11.65 -17.51 11.58
C TYR A 546 11.87 -18.17 12.95
N LEU A 547 10.90 -18.06 13.87
CA LEU A 547 10.90 -18.79 15.13
C LEU A 547 10.41 -20.24 15.00
N PHE A 548 9.80 -20.60 13.86
CA PHE A 548 9.07 -21.85 13.70
C PHE A 548 9.49 -22.61 12.44
N ASP A 549 10.53 -22.16 11.73
CA ASP A 549 10.94 -22.70 10.42
C ASP A 549 11.97 -23.84 10.51
N SER A 550 12.42 -24.17 11.71
CA SER A 550 13.47 -25.15 11.97
C SER A 550 14.81 -24.82 11.30
N ASN A 551 15.07 -23.53 11.09
CA ASN A 551 16.31 -23.04 10.49
C ASN A 551 17.09 -22.18 11.50
N PRO A 552 18.17 -22.69 12.11
CA PRO A 552 18.90 -21.95 13.13
C PRO A 552 19.70 -20.74 12.59
N THR A 553 19.66 -20.49 11.28
CA THR A 553 20.34 -19.34 10.66
C THR A 553 19.43 -18.14 10.48
N THR A 554 18.13 -18.30 10.62
CA THR A 554 17.15 -17.20 10.65
C THR A 554 16.89 -16.75 12.09
N ALA A 555 16.36 -15.54 12.28
CA ALA A 555 16.02 -15.05 13.60
C ALA A 555 14.82 -14.09 13.55
N PHE A 556 14.21 -13.89 14.71
CA PHE A 556 13.24 -12.85 14.97
C PHE A 556 13.79 -11.89 16.03
N SER A 557 13.89 -10.60 15.67
CA SER A 557 14.59 -9.59 16.45
C SER A 557 13.71 -8.38 16.76
N ILE A 558 13.98 -7.74 17.90
CA ILE A 558 13.41 -6.43 18.24
C ILE A 558 14.29 -5.27 17.76
N SER A 559 15.55 -5.52 17.46
CA SER A 559 16.57 -4.47 17.26
C SER A 559 16.46 -3.71 15.94
N PHE A 560 15.70 -4.22 14.98
CA PHE A 560 15.58 -3.63 13.64
C PHE A 560 14.37 -2.74 13.43
N ARG A 561 13.65 -2.38 14.47
CA ARG A 561 12.55 -1.44 14.38
C ARG A 561 13.08 -0.02 14.40
N PHE A 562 13.33 0.45 13.23
CA PHE A 562 14.11 1.63 12.94
C PHE A 562 13.55 2.89 13.57
N GLY A 563 14.40 3.60 14.31
CA GLY A 563 14.08 4.93 14.85
C GLY A 563 13.01 4.93 15.93
N ASP A 564 12.61 3.77 16.43
CA ASP A 564 11.62 3.66 17.48
C ASP A 564 12.29 3.44 18.84
N SER A 565 12.05 4.33 19.79
CA SER A 565 12.55 4.22 21.17
C SER A 565 12.04 2.95 21.89
N ARG A 566 11.03 2.28 21.35
CA ARG A 566 10.45 1.05 21.89
C ARG A 566 11.19 -0.22 21.47
N THR A 567 12.08 -0.14 20.51
CA THR A 567 13.00 -1.23 20.19
C THR A 567 14.07 -1.43 21.26
N ASN A 568 13.72 -1.11 22.46
CA ASN A 568 14.58 -1.26 23.61
C ASN A 568 14.20 -2.51 24.39
N SER A 569 15.03 -2.83 25.37
CA SER A 569 14.88 -3.97 26.28
C SER A 569 13.61 -3.97 27.14
N SER A 570 12.72 -2.99 27.00
CA SER A 570 11.47 -2.92 27.77
C SER A 570 10.26 -3.56 27.09
N SER A 571 10.39 -4.08 25.87
CA SER A 571 9.33 -4.85 25.23
C SER A 571 9.24 -6.26 25.83
N GLY A 572 8.00 -6.78 25.99
CA GLY A 572 7.76 -8.17 26.32
C GLY A 572 7.84 -9.08 25.10
N PHE A 573 7.89 -10.37 25.33
CA PHE A 573 7.71 -11.38 24.31
C PHE A 573 6.38 -12.11 24.53
N PHE A 574 5.57 -12.24 23.49
CA PHE A 574 4.23 -12.81 23.55
C PHE A 574 4.11 -13.94 22.54
N LEU A 575 3.80 -15.15 23.00
CA LEU A 575 3.63 -16.34 22.16
C LEU A 575 2.21 -16.88 22.32
N ASP A 576 1.44 -16.91 21.24
CA ASP A 576 0.13 -17.57 21.13
C ASP A 576 0.30 -18.91 20.42
N LEU A 577 -0.09 -20.02 21.07
CA LEU A 577 -0.06 -21.37 20.50
C LEU A 577 -1.23 -21.64 19.54
N GLY A 578 -2.15 -20.66 19.37
CA GLY A 578 -3.34 -20.79 18.53
C GLY A 578 -4.48 -21.60 19.16
N ALA A 579 -4.18 -22.47 20.13
CA ALA A 579 -5.17 -23.28 20.85
C ALA A 579 -4.65 -23.69 22.24
N LEU A 580 -5.56 -24.07 23.13
CA LEU A 580 -5.20 -24.69 24.41
C LEU A 580 -4.38 -25.96 24.16
N THR A 581 -3.19 -26.00 24.71
CA THR A 581 -2.22 -27.07 24.48
C THR A 581 -1.51 -27.43 25.78
N GLU A 582 -1.37 -28.74 26.03
CA GLU A 582 -0.49 -29.26 27.09
C GLU A 582 0.88 -29.54 26.52
N LEU A 583 1.91 -28.98 27.14
CA LEU A 583 3.33 -29.19 26.78
C LEU A 583 4.11 -29.61 28.03
N ASP A 584 5.14 -30.44 27.86
CA ASP A 584 6.10 -30.71 28.92
C ASP A 584 7.01 -29.50 29.14
N GLU A 585 7.44 -28.87 28.03
CA GLU A 585 8.27 -27.68 28.04
C GLU A 585 8.13 -26.86 26.73
N VAL A 586 8.46 -25.57 26.80
CA VAL A 586 8.76 -24.72 25.65
C VAL A 586 10.26 -24.45 25.64
N ILE A 587 10.89 -24.60 24.47
CA ILE A 587 12.33 -24.38 24.28
C ILE A 587 12.50 -23.17 23.38
N MET A 588 13.30 -22.19 23.82
CA MET A 588 13.68 -21.01 23.05
C MET A 588 15.18 -21.03 22.83
N GLU A 589 15.59 -20.74 21.59
CA GLU A 589 17.01 -20.79 21.18
C GLU A 589 17.45 -19.43 20.60
N SER A 590 18.73 -19.10 20.79
CA SER A 590 19.39 -17.88 20.32
C SER A 590 20.80 -18.20 19.84
N PHE A 591 21.38 -17.32 19.03
CA PHE A 591 22.75 -17.49 18.50
C PHE A 591 23.83 -17.46 19.56
N ASP A 592 23.71 -16.56 20.54
CA ASP A 592 24.72 -16.30 21.55
C ASP A 592 24.12 -15.66 22.81
N GLU A 593 24.96 -15.48 23.81
CA GLU A 593 24.51 -14.88 25.09
C GLU A 593 24.15 -13.38 24.99
N TYR A 594 24.64 -12.65 23.99
CA TYR A 594 24.25 -11.28 23.78
C TYR A 594 22.79 -11.23 23.27
N SER A 595 22.42 -12.14 22.42
CA SER A 595 21.06 -12.24 21.85
C SER A 595 19.97 -12.49 22.89
N ILE A 596 20.29 -13.09 24.04
CA ILE A 596 19.32 -13.30 25.13
C ILE A 596 19.20 -12.14 26.12
N THR A 597 20.06 -11.12 26.02
CA THR A 597 19.86 -9.90 26.82
C THR A 597 18.48 -9.29 26.48
N PRO A 598 17.63 -8.87 27.40
CA PRO A 598 17.84 -8.63 28.82
C PRO A 598 17.49 -9.81 29.76
N LEU A 599 17.21 -11.00 29.27
CA LEU A 599 16.83 -12.15 30.11
C LEU A 599 18.00 -12.75 30.90
N LYS A 600 19.20 -12.20 30.79
CA LYS A 600 20.38 -12.72 31.47
C LYS A 600 20.30 -12.40 32.96
N SER A 601 20.08 -13.42 33.80
CA SER A 601 20.02 -13.33 35.25
C SER A 601 20.57 -14.60 35.88
N GLU A 602 21.34 -14.46 36.95
CA GLU A 602 21.84 -15.60 37.74
C GLU A 602 20.74 -16.26 38.60
N GLU A 603 19.71 -15.49 38.96
CA GLU A 603 18.64 -15.92 39.86
C GLU A 603 17.51 -16.69 39.15
N GLY A 604 17.51 -16.72 37.84
CA GLY A 604 16.42 -17.28 37.01
C GLY A 604 15.41 -16.22 36.60
N GLN A 605 14.57 -16.58 35.68
CA GLN A 605 13.51 -15.72 35.06
C GLN A 605 12.16 -16.41 35.19
N ASN A 606 11.10 -15.63 35.15
CA ASN A 606 9.74 -16.15 35.11
C ASN A 606 9.12 -15.97 33.72
N ALA A 607 8.64 -17.04 33.14
CA ALA A 607 7.63 -17.03 32.11
C ALA A 607 6.25 -17.09 32.74
N TYR A 608 5.25 -16.49 32.10
CA TYR A 608 3.87 -16.52 32.57
C TYR A 608 2.99 -17.21 31.55
N LEU A 609 2.25 -18.20 32.00
CA LEU A 609 1.36 -19.02 31.18
C LEU A 609 -0.08 -18.72 31.50
N SER A 610 -0.94 -18.64 30.47
CA SER A 610 -2.38 -18.43 30.64
C SER A 610 -3.21 -19.24 29.63
N ALA A 611 -4.38 -19.67 30.07
CA ALA A 611 -5.40 -20.25 29.21
C ALA A 611 -6.38 -19.21 28.66
N ASP A 612 -6.57 -18.08 29.35
CA ASP A 612 -7.70 -17.16 29.19
C ASP A 612 -7.32 -15.66 29.21
N LEU A 613 -6.04 -15.32 29.28
CA LEU A 613 -5.50 -13.98 29.45
C LEU A 613 -5.80 -13.31 30.81
N GLN A 614 -6.53 -13.98 31.69
CA GLN A 614 -6.93 -13.48 33.00
C GLN A 614 -6.06 -14.05 34.13
N HIS A 615 -5.84 -15.37 34.06
CA HIS A 615 -5.13 -16.09 35.12
C HIS A 615 -3.74 -16.48 34.60
N TRP A 616 -2.71 -16.00 35.27
CA TRP A 616 -1.32 -16.20 34.88
C TRP A 616 -0.58 -17.05 35.90
N THR A 617 -0.02 -18.16 35.44
CA THR A 617 0.80 -19.07 36.24
C THR A 617 2.26 -18.78 35.97
N PRO A 618 3.04 -18.34 36.95
CA PRO A 618 4.47 -18.13 36.78
C PRO A 618 5.21 -19.48 36.74
N VAL A 619 6.17 -19.56 35.83
CA VAL A 619 7.06 -20.73 35.66
C VAL A 619 8.50 -20.23 35.60
N THR A 620 9.32 -20.66 36.52
CA THR A 620 10.72 -20.27 36.58
C THR A 620 11.57 -21.08 35.62
N PHE A 621 12.46 -20.39 34.88
CA PHE A 621 13.42 -21.03 33.99
C PHE A 621 14.80 -20.35 34.14
N ARG A 622 15.87 -21.00 33.65
CA ARG A 622 17.21 -20.42 33.59
C ARG A 622 17.44 -19.82 32.20
N SER A 623 17.99 -18.62 32.18
CA SER A 623 18.44 -17.99 30.96
C SER A 623 19.69 -18.70 30.38
N GLY A 624 19.82 -18.69 29.06
CA GLY A 624 20.92 -19.25 28.32
C GLY A 624 20.61 -19.22 26.82
N THR A 625 21.56 -19.57 25.99
CA THR A 625 21.34 -19.62 24.53
C THR A 625 20.30 -20.67 24.14
N ARG A 626 20.03 -21.62 25.01
CA ARG A 626 18.95 -22.57 24.93
C ARG A 626 18.19 -22.56 26.24
N MET A 627 17.00 -22.02 26.26
CA MET A 627 16.18 -21.85 27.46
C MET A 627 15.07 -22.90 27.47
N HIS A 628 15.03 -23.67 28.56
CA HIS A 628 14.00 -24.67 28.79
C HIS A 628 12.99 -24.14 29.81
N ILE A 629 11.76 -23.87 29.35
CA ILE A 629 10.66 -23.37 30.18
C ILE A 629 9.76 -24.57 30.53
N PRO A 630 9.81 -25.11 31.76
CA PRO A 630 9.05 -26.30 32.13
C PRO A 630 7.58 -25.95 32.30
N THR A 631 6.72 -26.41 31.42
CA THR A 631 5.30 -26.04 31.41
C THR A 631 4.35 -27.10 31.93
N LYS A 632 4.82 -28.34 32.11
CA LYS A 632 4.00 -29.50 32.49
C LYS A 632 3.14 -29.27 33.73
N ALA A 633 3.67 -28.66 34.76
CA ALA A 633 2.98 -28.43 36.02
C ALA A 633 1.86 -27.36 35.92
N ALA A 634 1.89 -26.52 34.92
CA ALA A 634 0.88 -25.49 34.71
C ALA A 634 -0.38 -26.00 34.00
N GLY A 635 -0.36 -27.23 33.44
CA GLY A 635 -1.46 -27.76 32.67
C GLY A 635 -1.59 -27.18 31.28
N ALA A 636 -2.81 -27.21 30.71
CA ALA A 636 -3.07 -26.67 29.39
C ALA A 636 -3.05 -25.12 29.40
N PHE A 637 -2.31 -24.55 28.48
CA PHE A 637 -2.27 -23.09 28.26
C PHE A 637 -2.30 -22.80 26.76
N ARG A 638 -2.63 -21.57 26.43
CA ARG A 638 -2.55 -21.04 25.05
C ARG A 638 -1.51 -19.94 24.93
N TYR A 639 -1.39 -19.10 25.95
CA TYR A 639 -0.60 -17.89 25.94
C TYR A 639 0.62 -18.03 26.83
N LEU A 640 1.78 -17.65 26.30
CA LEU A 640 3.04 -17.53 27.06
C LEU A 640 3.56 -16.11 26.89
N ARG A 641 3.91 -15.45 27.99
CA ARG A 641 4.61 -14.17 27.96
C ARG A 641 5.89 -14.19 28.76
N LEU A 642 6.90 -13.46 28.23
CA LEU A 642 8.08 -13.06 28.99
C LEU A 642 7.95 -11.55 29.27
N PRO A 643 8.27 -11.11 30.51
CA PRO A 643 8.24 -9.68 30.85
C PRO A 643 9.20 -8.86 29.99
N ASP A 644 10.37 -9.41 29.69
CA ASP A 644 11.40 -8.81 28.85
C ASP A 644 11.64 -9.68 27.62
N CYS A 645 11.78 -9.05 26.45
CA CYS A 645 12.03 -9.75 25.20
C CYS A 645 13.52 -9.97 24.95
N PRO A 646 13.95 -11.19 24.61
CA PRO A 646 15.30 -11.40 24.06
C PRO A 646 15.53 -10.52 22.84
N PHE A 647 16.72 -10.05 22.61
CA PHE A 647 17.05 -9.24 21.44
C PHE A 647 16.85 -10.02 20.14
N ARG A 648 17.20 -11.31 20.14
CA ARG A 648 17.11 -12.17 18.96
C ARG A 648 16.84 -13.60 19.39
N LEU A 649 15.83 -14.21 18.81
CA LEU A 649 15.52 -15.64 18.94
C LEU A 649 15.62 -16.30 17.57
N THR A 650 16.25 -17.46 17.52
CA THR A 650 16.38 -18.25 16.28
C THR A 650 15.29 -19.31 16.16
N GLU A 651 14.82 -19.85 17.28
CA GLU A 651 13.86 -20.94 17.26
C GLU A 651 13.01 -20.94 18.54
N VAL A 652 11.73 -21.26 18.40
CA VAL A 652 10.83 -21.56 19.51
C VAL A 652 10.12 -22.88 19.23
N SER A 653 10.25 -23.84 20.11
CA SER A 653 9.66 -25.17 19.96
C SER A 653 8.95 -25.61 21.23
N GLY A 654 8.03 -26.57 21.09
CA GLY A 654 7.32 -27.19 22.19
C GLY A 654 7.51 -28.70 22.17
N VAL A 655 7.60 -29.28 23.38
CA VAL A 655 7.77 -30.72 23.55
C VAL A 655 6.58 -31.27 24.33
N ARG A 656 6.03 -32.37 23.86
CA ARG A 656 4.97 -33.14 24.52
C ARG A 656 5.32 -34.62 24.47
N ASN A 657 5.43 -35.27 25.62
CA ASN A 657 5.81 -36.67 25.72
C ASN A 657 7.14 -37.00 25.00
N GLY A 658 8.11 -36.09 25.09
CA GLY A 658 9.40 -36.21 24.45
C GLY A 658 9.42 -35.99 22.93
N GLN A 659 8.31 -35.54 22.32
CA GLN A 659 8.21 -35.26 20.89
C GLN A 659 7.88 -33.79 20.65
N SER A 660 8.44 -33.23 19.56
CA SER A 660 8.12 -31.87 19.10
C SER A 660 6.67 -31.80 18.60
N VAL A 661 5.98 -30.73 18.92
CA VAL A 661 4.60 -30.48 18.47
C VAL A 661 4.57 -29.64 17.18
N ASP A 662 3.44 -29.71 16.46
CA ASP A 662 3.18 -28.83 15.33
C ASP A 662 3.05 -27.37 15.78
N ARG A 663 3.74 -26.47 15.07
CA ARG A 663 3.81 -25.04 15.36
C ARG A 663 3.18 -24.17 14.26
N SER A 664 2.49 -24.78 13.30
CA SER A 664 1.92 -24.11 12.13
C SER A 664 0.88 -23.01 12.49
N LYS A 665 0.30 -23.09 13.69
CA LYS A 665 -0.67 -22.13 14.23
C LYS A 665 -0.07 -21.15 15.25
N TRP A 666 1.23 -21.26 15.52
CA TRP A 666 1.88 -20.41 16.50
C TRP A 666 2.13 -19.04 15.92
N HIS A 667 2.00 -18.03 16.78
CA HIS A 667 2.24 -16.63 16.45
C HIS A 667 3.03 -15.98 17.59
N ALA A 668 3.98 -15.13 17.25
CA ALA A 668 4.76 -14.40 18.24
C ALA A 668 4.75 -12.90 17.96
N SER A 669 4.73 -12.12 19.04
CA SER A 669 4.82 -10.67 19.02
C SER A 669 5.85 -10.20 20.04
N ASN A 670 6.61 -9.17 19.70
CA ASN A 670 7.55 -8.51 20.62
C ASN A 670 7.43 -6.97 20.55
N LEU A 671 6.27 -6.49 20.16
CA LEU A 671 6.04 -5.07 19.91
C LEU A 671 5.75 -4.29 21.19
N PHE A 672 5.07 -4.89 22.15
CA PHE A 672 4.45 -4.20 23.27
C PHE A 672 5.19 -4.42 24.59
N ARG A 673 5.02 -3.47 25.49
CA ARG A 673 5.49 -3.60 26.86
C ARG A 673 4.59 -4.53 27.67
N THR A 674 5.11 -5.04 28.77
CA THR A 674 4.28 -5.75 29.74
C THR A 674 3.37 -4.75 30.47
N TYR A 675 2.12 -5.10 30.67
CA TYR A 675 1.17 -4.26 31.43
C TYR A 675 1.72 -3.91 32.82
N GLY A 676 1.63 -2.67 33.20
CA GLY A 676 2.17 -2.15 34.46
C GLY A 676 3.63 -1.70 34.39
N GLN A 677 4.35 -2.01 33.31
CA GLN A 677 5.74 -1.57 33.12
C GLN A 677 5.81 -0.32 32.25
N GLY A 678 6.74 0.58 32.52
CA GLY A 678 7.03 1.75 31.68
C GLY A 678 5.82 2.65 31.37
N GLY A 679 4.85 2.75 32.29
CA GLY A 679 3.64 3.56 32.10
C GLY A 679 2.51 2.88 31.31
N CYS A 680 2.60 1.60 30.99
CA CYS A 680 1.56 0.84 30.29
C CYS A 680 0.45 0.33 31.23
N GLN A 681 0.07 1.10 32.24
CA GLN A 681 -1.06 0.80 33.12
C GLN A 681 -2.21 1.74 32.81
N ALA A 682 -3.39 1.19 32.61
CA ALA A 682 -4.58 1.99 32.32
C ALA A 682 -4.89 2.93 33.50
N THR A 683 -5.06 4.21 33.19
CA THR A 683 -5.49 5.25 34.16
C THR A 683 -6.94 5.65 33.94
N GLN A 684 -7.47 5.43 32.73
CA GLN A 684 -8.85 5.74 32.35
C GLN A 684 -9.40 4.62 31.44
N ALA A 685 -10.70 4.48 31.41
CA ALA A 685 -11.40 3.50 30.59
C ALA A 685 -12.70 4.06 30.03
N TRP A 686 -13.08 3.56 28.86
CA TRP A 686 -14.37 3.79 28.21
C TRP A 686 -14.98 2.45 27.82
N LYS A 687 -16.29 2.37 27.95
CA LYS A 687 -17.05 1.16 27.62
C LYS A 687 -18.26 1.48 26.75
N GLY A 688 -18.53 0.66 25.77
CA GLY A 688 -19.77 0.69 24.99
C GLY A 688 -20.31 -0.74 24.82
N GLN A 689 -21.64 -0.88 24.81
CA GLN A 689 -22.31 -2.14 24.56
C GLN A 689 -23.15 -2.02 23.31
N PHE A 690 -23.20 -3.06 22.49
CA PHE A 690 -24.01 -3.12 21.29
C PHE A 690 -24.30 -4.58 20.89
N HIS A 691 -25.39 -4.78 20.16
CA HIS A 691 -25.73 -6.04 19.52
C HIS A 691 -25.27 -6.02 18.07
N LEU A 692 -24.50 -7.02 17.64
CA LEU A 692 -24.05 -7.15 16.26
C LEU A 692 -25.03 -8.02 15.47
N ASP A 693 -26.18 -7.45 15.10
CA ASP A 693 -27.29 -8.18 14.49
C ASP A 693 -27.08 -8.52 13.00
N GLU A 694 -26.54 -7.63 12.22
CA GLU A 694 -26.31 -7.83 10.79
C GLU A 694 -24.95 -7.25 10.40
N ALA A 695 -24.08 -8.09 9.86
CA ALA A 695 -22.76 -7.72 9.40
C ALA A 695 -22.30 -8.64 8.26
N LEU A 696 -21.32 -8.18 7.49
CA LEU A 696 -20.65 -8.99 6.49
C LEU A 696 -19.44 -9.66 7.13
N GLU A 697 -19.36 -11.00 7.08
CA GLU A 697 -18.16 -11.73 7.50
C GLU A 697 -16.93 -11.24 6.69
N GLY A 698 -15.82 -11.05 7.37
CA GLY A 698 -14.60 -10.49 6.77
C GLY A 698 -14.55 -8.96 6.69
N SER A 699 -15.64 -8.25 7.06
CA SER A 699 -15.60 -6.83 7.36
C SER A 699 -15.00 -6.58 8.76
N TYR A 700 -14.93 -5.32 9.18
CA TYR A 700 -14.27 -4.97 10.43
C TYR A 700 -15.18 -4.17 11.37
N LEU A 701 -15.08 -4.49 12.64
CA LEU A 701 -15.44 -3.56 13.71
C LEU A 701 -14.28 -2.59 13.89
N CYS A 702 -14.58 -1.31 13.77
CA CYS A 702 -13.60 -0.24 13.91
C CYS A 702 -13.87 0.50 15.22
N ILE A 703 -12.94 0.43 16.17
CA ILE A 703 -12.98 1.27 17.38
C ILE A 703 -12.13 2.49 17.08
N ALA A 704 -12.78 3.58 16.69
CA ALA A 704 -12.14 4.84 16.38
C ALA A 704 -11.89 5.62 17.68
N VAL A 705 -10.63 5.71 18.09
CA VAL A 705 -10.25 6.43 19.32
C VAL A 705 -9.82 7.83 18.95
N ASN A 706 -10.78 8.75 18.89
CA ASN A 706 -10.54 10.15 18.54
C ASN A 706 -9.93 10.90 19.73
N GLY A 707 -8.81 11.60 19.50
CA GLY A 707 -8.08 12.36 20.49
C GLY A 707 -6.57 12.20 20.38
N GLU A 708 -5.83 12.99 21.17
CA GLU A 708 -4.38 12.97 21.14
C GLU A 708 -3.83 11.90 22.07
N HIS A 709 -3.47 10.76 21.57
CA HIS A 709 -2.95 9.66 22.39
C HIS A 709 -1.70 8.97 21.81
N GLY A 710 -1.35 9.22 20.57
CA GLY A 710 -0.24 8.52 19.92
C GLY A 710 -0.44 7.01 19.82
N ALA A 711 0.55 6.31 19.32
CA ALA A 711 0.48 4.87 19.08
C ALA A 711 0.38 4.02 20.36
N GLU A 712 0.91 4.50 21.49
CA GLU A 712 0.96 3.77 22.75
C GLU A 712 0.12 4.39 23.88
N GLY A 713 -0.60 5.47 23.61
CA GLY A 713 -1.38 6.16 24.62
C GLY A 713 -2.77 5.58 24.87
N ALA A 714 -3.29 4.81 23.90
CA ALA A 714 -4.61 4.19 24.01
C ALA A 714 -4.61 2.78 23.37
N TRP A 715 -5.46 1.92 23.92
CA TRP A 715 -5.68 0.54 23.46
C TRP A 715 -7.16 0.23 23.40
N ALA A 716 -7.55 -0.61 22.48
CA ALA A 716 -8.94 -1.00 22.35
C ALA A 716 -9.08 -2.49 22.10
N GLY A 717 -10.19 -3.07 22.52
CA GLY A 717 -10.53 -4.46 22.34
C GLY A 717 -12.01 -4.73 22.58
N LEU A 718 -12.41 -5.96 22.34
CA LEU A 718 -13.78 -6.43 22.59
C LEU A 718 -13.78 -7.47 23.71
N LYS A 719 -14.93 -7.56 24.36
CA LYS A 719 -15.28 -8.65 25.25
C LYS A 719 -16.62 -9.22 24.85
N VAL A 720 -16.69 -10.55 24.65
CA VAL A 720 -17.88 -11.27 24.27
C VAL A 720 -17.92 -12.60 25.00
N GLU A 721 -19.03 -12.90 25.73
CA GLU A 721 -19.20 -14.16 26.45
C GLU A 721 -17.97 -14.53 27.33
N GLY A 722 -17.35 -13.53 27.96
CA GLY A 722 -16.17 -13.72 28.81
C GLY A 722 -14.83 -13.91 28.05
N LYS A 723 -14.82 -13.85 26.70
CA LYS A 723 -13.62 -13.90 25.87
C LYS A 723 -13.17 -12.50 25.51
N TYR A 724 -11.86 -12.31 25.41
CA TYR A 724 -11.24 -11.05 25.00
C TYR A 724 -10.76 -11.17 23.57
N ILE A 725 -11.02 -10.14 22.76
CA ILE A 725 -10.63 -10.05 21.36
C ILE A 725 -9.86 -8.75 21.17
N GLY A 726 -8.61 -8.86 20.74
CA GLY A 726 -7.74 -7.73 20.40
C GLY A 726 -7.75 -7.42 18.92
N CYS A 727 -6.89 -6.51 18.51
CA CYS A 727 -6.75 -6.06 17.13
C CYS A 727 -5.57 -6.77 16.46
N PRO A 728 -5.78 -7.80 15.63
CA PRO A 728 -4.70 -8.53 14.98
C PRO A 728 -4.02 -7.74 13.88
N ASP A 729 -4.82 -7.01 13.12
CA ASP A 729 -4.37 -6.23 11.98
C ASP A 729 -4.65 -4.75 12.21
N ARG A 730 -3.89 -3.87 11.57
CA ARG A 730 -4.10 -2.42 11.61
C ARG A 730 -4.08 -1.81 13.01
N ALA A 731 -3.61 -2.54 14.01
CA ALA A 731 -3.20 -1.95 15.26
C ALA A 731 -2.06 -0.95 14.96
N PRO A 732 -1.80 -0.01 15.86
CA PRO A 732 -0.66 0.88 15.70
C PRO A 732 0.58 0.07 15.32
N SER A 733 1.09 0.29 14.14
CA SER A 733 2.23 -0.43 13.60
C SER A 733 3.49 0.40 13.72
N TYR A 734 4.62 -0.26 13.68
CA TYR A 734 5.91 0.38 13.83
C TYR A 734 6.74 0.11 12.59
N LYS A 735 7.71 0.98 12.33
CA LYS A 735 8.65 0.79 11.25
C LYS A 735 9.29 -0.57 11.31
N CYS A 736 9.21 -1.31 10.25
CA CYS A 736 9.85 -2.60 10.10
C CYS A 736 10.84 -2.63 8.93
N ASN A 737 11.00 -1.52 8.24
CA ASN A 737 11.97 -1.32 7.17
C ASN A 737 12.79 -0.06 7.44
N PRO A 738 14.15 -0.09 7.32
CA PRO A 738 14.99 1.09 7.54
C PRO A 738 14.70 2.27 6.62
N TRP A 739 14.11 2.03 5.46
CA TRP A 739 13.81 3.04 4.46
C TRP A 739 12.38 3.61 4.57
N GLU A 740 11.56 3.06 5.46
CA GLU A 740 10.24 3.60 5.72
C GLU A 740 10.36 4.90 6.52
N PHE A 741 9.86 5.97 5.97
CA PHE A 741 9.80 7.24 6.67
C PHE A 741 8.73 7.18 7.76
N GLN A 742 9.09 7.58 8.97
CA GLN A 742 8.09 7.92 9.95
C GLN A 742 7.44 9.22 9.50
N SER A 743 6.21 9.15 9.16
CA SER A 743 5.36 10.29 9.44
C SER A 743 5.38 10.41 10.95
N GLY A 744 6.21 11.26 11.47
CA GLY A 744 6.41 11.33 12.90
C GLY A 744 5.06 11.33 13.59
N ASN A 745 4.84 10.65 14.69
CA ASN A 745 3.69 10.53 15.57
C ASN A 745 2.62 11.67 15.48
N SER A 746 2.45 12.21 14.30
CA SER A 746 1.53 13.30 13.99
C SER A 746 0.09 12.81 13.91
N GLU A 747 -0.13 11.49 13.72
CA GLU A 747 -1.45 10.94 13.82
C GLU A 747 -1.83 10.79 15.28
N LYS A 748 -2.82 11.56 15.64
CA LYS A 748 -3.30 11.65 17.02
C LYS A 748 -4.51 10.76 17.27
N ASN A 749 -5.10 10.25 16.21
CA ASN A 749 -6.31 9.45 16.26
C ASN A 749 -6.05 8.08 15.69
N TYR A 750 -6.08 7.03 16.48
CA TYR A 750 -5.98 5.66 16.02
C TYR A 750 -7.34 4.99 15.91
N THR A 751 -7.47 4.12 14.91
CA THR A 751 -8.60 3.20 14.81
C THR A 751 -8.10 1.79 14.92
N PHE A 752 -8.73 1.04 15.78
CA PHE A 752 -8.45 -0.36 16.01
C PHE A 752 -9.44 -1.20 15.21
N TYR A 753 -8.94 -2.05 14.33
CA TYR A 753 -9.72 -2.87 13.42
C TYR A 753 -9.76 -4.31 13.92
N ILE A 754 -10.94 -4.82 14.18
CA ILE A 754 -11.18 -6.19 14.63
C ILE A 754 -11.98 -6.90 13.55
N PRO A 755 -11.46 -7.99 12.94
CA PRO A 755 -12.19 -8.73 11.92
C PRO A 755 -13.50 -9.28 12.47
N ILE A 756 -14.58 -9.14 11.70
CA ILE A 756 -15.86 -9.75 12.01
C ILE A 756 -15.83 -11.19 11.51
N THR A 757 -15.94 -12.12 12.44
CA THR A 757 -16.09 -13.55 12.18
C THR A 757 -17.55 -13.97 12.35
N ALA A 758 -17.93 -15.10 11.73
CA ALA A 758 -19.32 -15.57 11.75
C ALA A 758 -19.87 -15.77 13.19
N ASP A 759 -19.00 -16.14 14.12
CA ASP A 759 -19.37 -16.36 15.52
C ASP A 759 -19.61 -15.08 16.33
N LEU A 760 -19.26 -13.91 15.81
CA LEU A 760 -19.58 -12.61 16.42
C LEU A 760 -20.96 -12.08 16.02
N ILE A 761 -21.46 -12.50 14.86
CA ILE A 761 -22.75 -12.05 14.34
C ILE A 761 -23.89 -12.64 15.20
N GLY A 762 -24.82 -11.79 15.61
CA GLY A 762 -25.93 -12.15 16.50
C GLY A 762 -25.56 -12.15 17.99
N LYS A 763 -24.39 -11.61 18.35
CA LYS A 763 -23.93 -11.53 19.74
C LYS A 763 -24.05 -10.13 20.31
N ASP A 764 -24.14 -10.08 21.65
CA ASP A 764 -23.92 -8.87 22.44
C ASP A 764 -22.43 -8.72 22.73
N LEU A 765 -21.89 -7.56 22.37
CA LEU A 765 -20.47 -7.26 22.51
C LEU A 765 -20.26 -6.05 23.42
N GLU A 766 -19.16 -6.07 24.14
CA GLU A 766 -18.66 -4.92 24.85
C GLU A 766 -17.38 -4.41 24.17
N ALA A 767 -17.38 -3.17 23.73
CA ALA A 767 -16.17 -2.51 23.28
C ALA A 767 -15.55 -1.75 24.44
N TRP A 768 -14.23 -1.85 24.53
CA TRP A 768 -13.42 -1.18 25.54
C TRP A 768 -12.33 -0.34 24.89
N THR A 769 -12.07 0.83 25.48
CA THR A 769 -10.88 1.63 25.22
C THR A 769 -10.22 1.92 26.57
N LEU A 770 -8.93 1.69 26.65
CA LEU A 770 -8.09 1.99 27.80
C LEU A 770 -7.12 3.07 27.39
N THR A 771 -6.88 4.06 28.26
CA THR A 771 -5.82 5.04 28.03
C THR A 771 -4.80 5.02 29.17
N PHE A 772 -3.59 5.40 28.77
CA PHE A 772 -2.46 5.57 29.65
C PHE A 772 -2.11 7.06 29.71
N ASN A 773 -1.62 7.54 30.84
CA ASN A 773 -1.19 8.94 30.99
C ASN A 773 -2.31 9.97 30.82
N ASP A 774 -3.53 9.67 31.30
CA ASP A 774 -4.67 10.61 31.37
C ASP A 774 -5.06 11.26 30.03
N GLN A 775 -5.02 10.49 28.96
CA GLN A 775 -5.37 10.95 27.61
C GLN A 775 -6.86 11.25 27.51
N GLN A 776 -7.19 12.35 26.84
CA GLN A 776 -8.58 12.73 26.56
C GLN A 776 -9.01 12.20 25.20
N VAL A 777 -9.85 11.17 25.18
CA VAL A 777 -10.32 10.52 23.96
C VAL A 777 -11.84 10.42 23.91
N LYS A 778 -12.36 10.27 22.68
CA LYS A 778 -13.77 10.01 22.40
C LYS A 778 -13.86 8.78 21.50
N PRO A 779 -13.95 7.58 22.07
CA PRO A 779 -13.99 6.37 21.26
C PRO A 779 -15.41 6.07 20.76
N GLU A 780 -15.50 5.62 19.51
CA GLU A 780 -16.73 5.23 18.83
C GLU A 780 -16.53 3.91 18.12
N VAL A 781 -17.59 3.11 17.98
CA VAL A 781 -17.56 1.84 17.27
C VAL A 781 -18.36 1.95 15.97
N TRP A 782 -17.72 1.56 14.88
CA TRP A 782 -18.29 1.54 13.55
C TRP A 782 -18.14 0.16 12.93
N ILE A 783 -19.03 -0.22 12.02
CA ILE A 783 -18.79 -1.28 11.04
C ILE A 783 -18.30 -0.63 9.76
N THR A 784 -17.26 -1.19 9.14
CA THR A 784 -16.82 -0.77 7.81
C THR A 784 -17.49 -1.60 6.72
N ALA A 785 -17.74 -0.98 5.56
CA ALA A 785 -18.25 -1.66 4.37
C ALA A 785 -17.17 -2.44 3.59
N TYR A 786 -15.97 -2.55 4.12
CA TYR A 786 -14.92 -3.36 3.50
C TYR A 786 -14.95 -4.80 4.02
N PRO A 787 -14.78 -5.81 3.18
CA PRO A 787 -14.78 -5.75 1.71
C PRO A 787 -16.14 -5.33 1.14
N ILE A 788 -16.19 -4.96 -0.14
CA ILE A 788 -17.45 -4.58 -0.80
C ILE A 788 -18.45 -5.74 -0.69
N PRO A 789 -19.68 -5.52 -0.20
CA PRO A 789 -20.62 -6.57 0.15
C PRO A 789 -21.33 -7.22 -1.05
N PHE A 790 -20.79 -7.10 -2.24
CA PHE A 790 -21.38 -7.65 -3.44
C PHE A 790 -21.08 -9.16 -3.57
N GLN A 791 -22.13 -9.93 -3.89
CA GLN A 791 -21.98 -11.23 -4.50
C GLN A 791 -21.58 -11.07 -5.96
N GLN A 792 -20.94 -12.08 -6.53
CA GLN A 792 -20.36 -12.05 -7.85
C GLN A 792 -20.96 -13.14 -8.73
N LYS A 793 -21.15 -12.82 -10.03
CA LYS A 793 -21.45 -13.77 -11.10
C LYS A 793 -20.51 -13.53 -12.26
N GLU A 794 -20.16 -14.59 -12.96
CA GLU A 794 -19.25 -14.52 -14.10
C GLU A 794 -20.02 -14.32 -15.41
N LEU A 795 -19.71 -13.26 -16.14
CA LEU A 795 -20.17 -13.07 -17.51
C LEU A 795 -19.00 -13.29 -18.47
N HIS A 796 -19.16 -14.26 -19.37
CA HIS A 796 -18.20 -14.51 -20.44
C HIS A 796 -18.82 -14.17 -21.78
N LEU A 797 -18.12 -13.36 -22.57
CA LEU A 797 -18.51 -12.97 -23.92
C LEU A 797 -17.45 -13.46 -24.89
N GLN A 798 -17.80 -14.49 -25.70
CA GLN A 798 -16.90 -15.06 -26.68
C GLN A 798 -16.78 -14.12 -27.87
N ARG A 799 -15.59 -13.69 -28.22
CA ARG A 799 -15.32 -12.85 -29.41
C ARG A 799 -15.47 -13.67 -30.70
N LYS A 800 -15.85 -12.97 -31.76
CA LYS A 800 -15.95 -13.58 -33.10
C LYS A 800 -14.60 -13.82 -33.73
#